data_6f4a9d2874354125d3de2ed6bcc17a47
#
_entry.id   6f4a9d2874354125d3de2ed6bcc17a47
#
_cell.length_a   1.000
_cell.length_b   1.000
_cell.length_c   1.000
_cell.angle_alpha   90.00
_cell.angle_beta   90.00
_cell.angle_gamma   90.00
#
_symmetry.space_group_name_H-M   'P 1'
#
loop_
_entity.id
_entity.type
_entity.pdbx_description
1 polymer ?
#
loop_
_entity_poly.entity_id
_entity_poly.type
_entity_poly.pdbx_seq_one_letter_code
_entity_poly.pdbx_strand_id
1 'polypeptide(L)'
;MSLLYPKFLWALLLNIIPIFIHLFNFQKYETLYFSDISLFKNIKEKTKKRSQLKNLLVLICRILFLSSIILAFCFPYLPNLDKSEFQNIPRIGIYLDNSYSMSRLNKNQSLLESAKDDLMKLVDNLPENTKFIFTTNTIKKNKQFIINKNELKNEIINTDYSPNVLSFSEIIDIQRNHFKNKEYNAFYLTDLQKNISNLEKINLNKKDQIQILKYSSLGLGNLSIDSVWFLESNRKINKIETLKVQVTNHSERRSEFQLKLNINQGEVLNQSFQEIKANDSKIIQFLFTMNSKGHKAAKITLLSNINNAIKNDDEYYFSFSIKDDFKVVNIHNQINKSNSYLKTLFKSVEKIKYRDVNLENGYNNYDFNGDLIILNQLPLIEDKFLNLLLKSENNNVLIIPDLKNSLQYENLFQFLKIKKLYLDSTNTQLDLESFDLLFFNNIFFKNNDNVDLPFFTKHWKFKSNLNSQILISYLNGDPFLIKIKKFNKNFYFLTSSLSENISNLSQHALFVPIMLRIKEQSSKDLISQNKFNQLDWFSINNPLGQNEYIVIKNDLKEPTISFFPEVDNSYQSKKVYLSNEISSTGHYYITSNDSILNLFSVNGISNESEMDFLSKKQINTEINNLKLSESVSIWNLNKNEYPKIITQNYKNIEYWKYFILLGLIFLILEMIIIKKIA
;
A
#
# COMPACT_ATOMS: atom_id res chain seq x y z
N MET A 1 32.95 5.39 -34.45
CA MET A 1 31.86 5.80 -35.30
C MET A 1 31.01 4.59 -35.62
N SER A 2 29.73 4.58 -35.23
CA SER A 2 28.80 3.46 -35.47
C SER A 2 27.81 3.86 -36.54
N LEU A 3 27.24 2.87 -37.26
CA LEU A 3 26.27 3.06 -38.31
C LEU A 3 24.90 2.58 -37.83
N LEU A 4 23.86 3.40 -38.02
CA LEU A 4 22.49 3.03 -37.61
C LEU A 4 21.93 1.96 -38.56
N TYR A 5 22.23 2.11 -39.87
CA TYR A 5 21.77 1.22 -40.92
C TYR A 5 22.92 0.60 -41.72
N PRO A 6 23.71 -0.34 -41.16
CA PRO A 6 24.87 -0.92 -41.82
C PRO A 6 24.54 -1.70 -43.08
N LYS A 7 23.31 -2.16 -43.26
CA LYS A 7 22.85 -2.86 -44.49
C LYS A 7 22.95 -1.98 -45.74
N PHE A 8 22.88 -0.65 -45.63
CA PHE A 8 23.06 0.26 -46.74
C PHE A 8 24.48 0.28 -47.30
N LEU A 9 25.49 -0.28 -46.60
CA LEU A 9 26.84 -0.44 -47.15
C LEU A 9 26.89 -1.30 -48.41
N TRP A 10 25.95 -2.23 -48.60
CA TRP A 10 25.82 -2.97 -49.84
C TRP A 10 25.56 -2.09 -51.07
N ALA A 11 24.98 -0.92 -50.88
CA ALA A 11 24.80 0.07 -51.94
C ALA A 11 26.13 0.63 -52.48
N LEU A 12 27.29 0.44 -51.81
CA LEU A 12 28.61 0.80 -52.35
C LEU A 12 28.93 0.03 -53.63
N LEU A 13 28.30 -1.09 -53.91
CA LEU A 13 28.37 -1.78 -55.22
C LEU A 13 27.88 -0.92 -56.36
N LEU A 14 27.04 0.10 -56.15
CA LEU A 14 26.65 1.07 -57.18
C LEU A 14 27.82 1.86 -57.74
N ASN A 15 28.95 1.95 -57.03
CA ASN A 15 30.19 2.54 -57.58
C ASN A 15 30.79 1.78 -58.77
N ILE A 16 30.37 0.55 -59.03
CA ILE A 16 30.73 -0.21 -60.23
C ILE A 16 30.19 0.48 -61.50
N ILE A 17 29.06 1.17 -61.41
CA ILE A 17 28.42 1.84 -62.56
C ILE A 17 29.31 2.95 -63.16
N PRO A 18 29.80 3.96 -62.41
CA PRO A 18 30.71 4.96 -62.97
C PRO A 18 32.03 4.35 -63.45
N ILE A 19 32.55 3.29 -62.81
CA ILE A 19 33.76 2.58 -63.25
C ILE A 19 33.52 1.92 -64.61
N PHE A 20 32.38 1.26 -64.76
CA PHE A 20 31.98 0.58 -66.00
C PHE A 20 31.84 1.56 -67.14
N ILE A 21 31.16 2.69 -66.90
CA ILE A 21 31.02 3.79 -67.89
C ILE A 21 32.38 4.36 -68.31
N HIS A 22 33.30 4.49 -67.34
CA HIS A 22 34.65 4.98 -67.63
C HIS A 22 35.50 4.00 -68.45
N LEU A 23 35.41 2.68 -68.15
CA LEU A 23 36.17 1.62 -68.86
C LEU A 23 35.70 1.45 -70.29
N PHE A 24 34.42 1.48 -70.55
CA PHE A 24 33.84 1.19 -71.89
C PHE A 24 33.79 2.39 -72.82
N ASN A 25 34.19 3.59 -72.41
CA ASN A 25 34.42 4.85 -73.19
C ASN A 25 33.57 4.93 -74.46
N PHE A 26 32.25 5.12 -74.36
CA PHE A 26 31.26 5.07 -75.44
C PHE A 26 31.32 6.35 -76.38
N GLN A 27 32.48 7.00 -76.54
CA GLN A 27 32.60 8.10 -77.46
C GLN A 27 32.76 7.62 -78.90
N LYS A 28 31.81 7.96 -79.71
CA LYS A 28 31.95 7.80 -81.17
C LYS A 28 32.83 8.91 -81.66
N TYR A 29 33.99 8.57 -82.28
CA TYR A 29 34.87 9.53 -82.95
C TYR A 29 34.49 9.61 -84.40
N GLU A 30 34.25 10.80 -84.91
CA GLU A 30 34.19 11.04 -86.35
C GLU A 30 35.60 11.16 -86.93
N THR A 31 35.90 10.38 -87.96
CA THR A 31 37.21 10.37 -88.62
C THR A 31 37.29 11.52 -89.65
N LEU A 32 38.09 12.53 -89.32
CA LEU A 32 38.46 13.63 -90.27
C LEU A 32 39.80 13.26 -90.89
N TYR A 33 39.83 13.19 -92.23
CA TYR A 33 41.02 12.92 -93.01
C TYR A 33 41.86 14.16 -93.20
N PHE A 34 43.12 14.20 -92.70
CA PHE A 34 44.07 15.25 -92.85
C PHE A 34 45.33 14.74 -93.57
N SER A 35 45.89 15.57 -94.53
CA SER A 35 47.02 15.20 -95.40
C SER A 35 48.37 15.27 -94.71
N ASP A 36 48.58 15.97 -93.60
CA ASP A 36 49.84 16.01 -92.87
C ASP A 36 49.65 15.87 -91.33
N ILE A 37 50.18 14.77 -90.79
CA ILE A 37 50.02 14.37 -89.41
C ILE A 37 51.23 14.74 -88.54
N SER A 38 52.35 15.18 -89.08
CA SER A 38 53.63 15.36 -88.34
C SER A 38 53.57 16.41 -87.24
N LEU A 39 52.92 17.53 -87.49
CA LEU A 39 52.73 18.67 -86.57
C LEU A 39 51.76 18.32 -85.41
N PHE A 40 50.80 17.44 -85.60
CA PHE A 40 49.81 17.11 -84.59
C PHE A 40 50.21 16.00 -83.62
N LYS A 41 51.32 15.28 -83.96
CA LYS A 41 51.72 14.11 -83.12
C LYS A 41 52.13 14.52 -81.72
N ASN A 42 52.92 15.58 -81.58
CA ASN A 42 53.36 16.08 -80.27
C ASN A 42 52.21 16.74 -79.43
N ILE A 43 51.29 17.40 -80.16
CA ILE A 43 50.12 18.03 -79.50
C ILE A 43 49.16 16.91 -79.03
N LYS A 44 48.96 15.86 -79.84
CA LYS A 44 48.09 14.75 -79.57
C LYS A 44 48.52 13.96 -78.32
N GLU A 45 49.83 13.77 -78.11
CA GLU A 45 50.33 13.11 -76.91
C GLU A 45 50.10 13.93 -75.61
N LYS A 46 50.37 15.24 -75.66
CA LYS A 46 50.11 16.09 -74.50
C LYS A 46 48.64 16.26 -74.20
N THR A 47 47.77 16.39 -75.21
CA THR A 47 46.32 16.52 -75.02
C THR A 47 45.70 15.23 -74.61
N LYS A 48 46.21 14.05 -75.12
CA LYS A 48 45.73 12.71 -74.66
C LYS A 48 46.02 12.47 -73.18
N LYS A 49 47.22 12.75 -72.68
CA LYS A 49 47.56 12.64 -71.27
C LYS A 49 46.69 13.55 -70.38
N ARG A 50 46.46 14.80 -70.85
CA ARG A 50 45.62 15.77 -70.14
C ARG A 50 44.15 15.33 -70.10
N SER A 51 43.60 14.81 -71.21
CA SER A 51 42.24 14.26 -71.29
C SER A 51 42.07 12.99 -70.45
N GLN A 52 43.06 12.09 -70.40
CA GLN A 52 43.05 10.91 -69.53
C GLN A 52 43.05 11.29 -68.05
N LEU A 53 43.91 12.27 -67.65
CA LEU A 53 43.93 12.74 -66.26
C LEU A 53 42.59 13.41 -65.90
N LYS A 54 42.00 14.21 -66.80
CA LYS A 54 40.66 14.79 -66.58
C LYS A 54 39.60 13.74 -66.37
N ASN A 55 39.51 12.72 -67.22
CA ASN A 55 38.53 11.68 -67.16
C ASN A 55 38.73 10.82 -65.89
N LEU A 56 39.95 10.60 -65.42
CA LEU A 56 40.27 9.93 -64.16
C LEU A 56 39.82 10.77 -62.96
N LEU A 57 40.10 12.07 -62.95
CA LEU A 57 39.69 12.96 -61.87
C LEU A 57 38.15 13.05 -61.74
N VAL A 58 37.45 13.12 -62.88
CA VAL A 58 35.98 13.11 -62.93
C VAL A 58 35.45 11.80 -62.37
N LEU A 59 36.05 10.65 -62.74
CA LEU A 59 35.66 9.34 -62.20
C LEU A 59 35.81 9.30 -60.68
N ILE A 60 36.97 9.75 -60.15
CA ILE A 60 37.22 9.81 -58.70
C ILE A 60 36.16 10.68 -57.98
N CYS A 61 35.85 11.86 -58.54
CA CYS A 61 34.80 12.73 -57.97
C CYS A 61 33.44 12.05 -57.93
N ARG A 62 33.05 11.29 -58.95
CA ARG A 62 31.78 10.52 -58.99
C ARG A 62 31.73 9.43 -58.01
N ILE A 63 32.81 8.66 -57.86
CA ILE A 63 32.89 7.58 -56.86
C ILE A 63 32.80 8.16 -55.45
N LEU A 64 33.53 9.23 -55.15
CA LEU A 64 33.53 9.88 -53.84
C LEU A 64 32.17 10.53 -53.54
N PHE A 65 31.51 11.11 -54.52
CA PHE A 65 30.16 11.64 -54.40
C PHE A 65 29.15 10.56 -54.02
N LEU A 66 29.08 9.45 -54.82
CA LEU A 66 28.19 8.36 -54.54
C LEU A 66 28.49 7.68 -53.17
N SER A 67 29.77 7.48 -52.89
CA SER A 67 30.17 6.88 -51.60
C SER A 67 29.77 7.78 -50.43
N SER A 68 29.90 9.12 -50.54
CA SER A 68 29.52 10.03 -49.46
C SER A 68 28.00 10.04 -49.23
N ILE A 69 27.20 9.98 -50.29
CA ILE A 69 25.74 9.86 -50.18
C ILE A 69 25.36 8.54 -49.50
N ILE A 70 25.93 7.43 -49.95
CA ILE A 70 25.64 6.12 -49.36
C ILE A 70 26.01 6.09 -47.88
N LEU A 71 27.16 6.67 -47.50
CA LEU A 71 27.54 6.80 -46.10
C LEU A 71 26.61 7.71 -45.30
N ALA A 72 26.03 8.75 -45.92
CA ALA A 72 25.00 9.58 -45.29
C ALA A 72 23.75 8.78 -44.98
N PHE A 73 23.29 7.89 -45.87
CA PHE A 73 22.15 6.99 -45.64
C PHE A 73 22.43 5.88 -44.62
N CYS A 74 23.70 5.56 -44.37
CA CYS A 74 24.07 4.66 -43.25
C CYS A 74 23.87 5.30 -41.89
N PHE A 75 23.52 6.60 -41.80
CA PHE A 75 23.36 7.40 -40.56
C PHE A 75 24.52 7.18 -39.61
N PRO A 76 25.74 7.62 -39.95
CA PRO A 76 26.88 7.51 -39.08
C PRO A 76 26.71 8.40 -37.85
N TYR A 77 26.95 7.85 -36.67
CA TYR A 77 26.91 8.56 -35.38
C TYR A 77 28.10 8.20 -34.52
N LEU A 78 28.51 9.12 -33.69
CA LEU A 78 29.42 8.81 -32.57
C LEU A 78 28.56 8.56 -31.33
N PRO A 79 28.54 7.33 -30.80
CA PRO A 79 28.02 7.14 -29.47
C PRO A 79 28.91 7.99 -28.53
N ASN A 80 28.28 8.78 -27.69
CA ASN A 80 28.97 9.59 -26.68
C ASN A 80 29.48 8.63 -25.56
N LEU A 81 30.51 7.86 -25.88
CA LEU A 81 31.07 6.83 -25.01
C LEU A 81 32.54 7.13 -24.76
N ASP A 82 32.86 7.61 -23.58
CA ASP A 82 34.16 7.37 -22.99
C ASP A 82 34.38 5.86 -22.94
N LYS A 83 35.49 5.38 -23.47
CA LYS A 83 35.79 3.93 -23.64
C LYS A 83 35.80 3.08 -22.37
N SER A 84 35.57 3.67 -21.18
CA SER A 84 35.39 3.00 -19.90
C SER A 84 33.94 2.58 -19.60
N GLU A 85 32.95 2.89 -20.47
CA GLU A 85 31.53 2.79 -20.17
C GLU A 85 30.73 1.75 -20.96
N PHE A 86 31.36 0.74 -21.55
CA PHE A 86 30.61 -0.40 -22.14
C PHE A 86 29.76 -1.20 -21.13
N GLN A 87 29.82 -0.84 -19.84
CA GLN A 87 28.98 -1.40 -18.78
C GLN A 87 27.78 -0.50 -18.37
N ASN A 88 27.60 0.67 -18.98
CA ASN A 88 26.66 1.67 -18.48
C ASN A 88 25.51 1.97 -19.44
N ILE A 89 24.62 0.98 -19.64
CA ILE A 89 23.29 1.26 -20.21
C ILE A 89 22.61 2.26 -19.27
N PRO A 90 22.13 3.43 -19.81
CA PRO A 90 21.45 4.42 -18.97
C PRO A 90 20.19 3.81 -18.35
N ARG A 91 20.06 3.97 -17.04
CA ARG A 91 18.88 3.56 -16.28
C ARG A 91 18.12 4.78 -15.85
N ILE A 92 16.81 4.74 -16.02
CA ILE A 92 15.90 5.82 -15.63
C ILE A 92 14.83 5.22 -14.73
N GLY A 93 14.67 5.81 -13.53
CA GLY A 93 13.56 5.52 -12.66
C GLY A 93 12.30 6.21 -13.16
N ILE A 94 11.17 5.53 -13.16
CA ILE A 94 9.87 6.11 -13.48
C ILE A 94 8.91 5.70 -12.37
N TYR A 95 8.30 6.68 -11.75
CA TYR A 95 7.16 6.47 -10.86
C TYR A 95 5.91 7.07 -11.50
N LEU A 96 4.93 6.22 -11.76
CA LEU A 96 3.60 6.61 -12.20
C LEU A 96 2.64 6.43 -11.04
N ASP A 97 2.19 7.54 -10.49
CA ASP A 97 1.18 7.55 -9.44
C ASP A 97 -0.15 7.07 -10.01
N ASN A 98 -0.61 5.94 -9.51
CA ASN A 98 -1.89 5.35 -9.87
C ASN A 98 -2.84 5.25 -8.67
N SER A 99 -2.64 6.11 -7.66
CA SER A 99 -3.56 6.24 -6.53
C SER A 99 -4.95 6.68 -6.98
N TYR A 100 -5.94 6.49 -6.13
CA TYR A 100 -7.32 6.88 -6.46
C TYR A 100 -7.48 8.39 -6.67
N SER A 101 -6.66 9.21 -6.04
CA SER A 101 -6.65 10.64 -6.28
C SER A 101 -6.35 11.03 -7.73
N MET A 102 -5.61 10.18 -8.46
CA MET A 102 -5.33 10.34 -9.89
C MET A 102 -6.54 10.01 -10.80
N SER A 103 -7.66 9.51 -10.23
CA SER A 103 -8.93 9.34 -10.99
C SER A 103 -9.65 10.66 -11.25
N ARG A 104 -9.27 11.74 -10.56
CA ARG A 104 -9.87 13.06 -10.75
C ARG A 104 -9.73 13.54 -12.18
N LEU A 105 -10.74 14.30 -12.62
CA LEU A 105 -10.80 14.78 -13.99
C LEU A 105 -10.10 16.14 -14.15
N ASN A 106 -9.32 16.25 -15.22
CA ASN A 106 -8.89 17.52 -15.79
C ASN A 106 -9.53 17.65 -17.18
N LYS A 107 -10.52 18.54 -17.30
CA LYS A 107 -11.41 18.63 -18.47
C LYS A 107 -12.19 17.30 -18.67
N ASN A 108 -11.86 16.50 -19.68
CA ASN A 108 -12.57 15.27 -20.04
C ASN A 108 -11.77 13.98 -19.79
N GLN A 109 -10.57 14.09 -19.22
CA GLN A 109 -9.65 12.96 -19.04
C GLN A 109 -9.21 12.87 -17.58
N SER A 110 -8.99 11.66 -17.06
CA SER A 110 -8.45 11.49 -15.72
C SER A 110 -6.97 11.95 -15.65
N LEU A 111 -6.52 12.30 -14.45
CA LEU A 111 -5.12 12.66 -14.25
C LEU A 111 -4.19 11.50 -14.59
N LEU A 112 -4.60 10.25 -14.27
CA LEU A 112 -3.83 9.07 -14.61
C LEU A 112 -3.68 8.88 -16.12
N GLU A 113 -4.77 8.99 -16.89
CA GLU A 113 -4.68 8.88 -18.35
C GLU A 113 -3.84 10.00 -18.96
N SER A 114 -3.97 11.23 -18.43
CA SER A 114 -3.11 12.34 -18.85
C SER A 114 -1.63 12.05 -18.54
N ALA A 115 -1.34 11.45 -17.37
CA ALA A 115 0.02 11.08 -17.00
C ALA A 115 0.58 9.94 -17.87
N LYS A 116 -0.25 8.95 -18.23
CA LYS A 116 0.12 7.88 -19.18
C LYS A 116 0.49 8.45 -20.56
N ASP A 117 -0.34 9.34 -21.10
CA ASP A 117 -0.11 9.98 -22.41
C ASP A 117 1.20 10.76 -22.42
N ASP A 118 1.46 11.53 -21.37
CA ASP A 118 2.68 12.33 -21.28
C ASP A 118 3.91 11.46 -21.05
N LEU A 119 3.78 10.37 -20.26
CA LEU A 119 4.83 9.40 -20.07
C LEU A 119 5.16 8.67 -21.38
N MET A 120 4.17 8.30 -22.18
CA MET A 120 4.39 7.71 -23.51
C MET A 120 5.20 8.64 -24.43
N LYS A 121 4.82 9.93 -24.48
CA LYS A 121 5.58 10.93 -25.26
C LYS A 121 7.02 11.09 -24.75
N LEU A 122 7.21 11.07 -23.43
CA LEU A 122 8.53 11.16 -22.82
C LEU A 122 9.38 9.94 -23.20
N VAL A 123 8.83 8.74 -23.08
CA VAL A 123 9.49 7.47 -23.42
C VAL A 123 9.87 7.43 -24.91
N ASP A 124 9.02 7.92 -25.81
CA ASP A 124 9.30 7.96 -27.25
C ASP A 124 10.54 8.80 -27.60
N ASN A 125 10.78 9.85 -26.84
CA ASN A 125 11.94 10.74 -27.04
C ASN A 125 13.26 10.22 -26.43
N LEU A 126 13.23 9.11 -25.68
CA LEU A 126 14.42 8.52 -25.08
C LEU A 126 15.08 7.48 -26.03
N PRO A 127 16.40 7.26 -25.91
CA PRO A 127 17.12 6.28 -26.73
C PRO A 127 16.58 4.85 -26.58
N GLU A 128 16.62 4.07 -27.67
CA GLU A 128 16.11 2.69 -27.69
C GLU A 128 16.81 1.73 -26.70
N ASN A 129 18.08 1.97 -26.40
CA ASN A 129 18.86 1.14 -25.48
C ASN A 129 18.67 1.50 -23.99
N THR A 130 17.81 2.48 -23.68
CA THR A 130 17.54 2.89 -22.30
C THR A 130 16.83 1.76 -21.54
N LYS A 131 17.26 1.52 -20.30
CA LYS A 131 16.60 0.62 -19.37
C LYS A 131 15.81 1.40 -18.33
N PHE A 132 14.62 0.94 -18.02
CA PHE A 132 13.70 1.63 -17.12
C PHE A 132 13.48 0.81 -15.86
N ILE A 133 13.37 1.51 -14.73
CA ILE A 133 12.91 0.95 -13.45
C ILE A 133 11.54 1.56 -13.20
N PHE A 134 10.50 0.81 -13.56
CA PHE A 134 9.12 1.28 -13.50
C PHE A 134 8.46 0.84 -12.20
N THR A 135 7.96 1.82 -11.44
CA THR A 135 7.23 1.62 -10.19
C THR A 135 5.89 2.34 -10.23
N THR A 136 4.91 1.71 -9.64
CA THR A 136 3.57 2.25 -9.38
C THR A 136 3.22 1.94 -7.93
N ASN A 137 2.09 2.40 -7.43
CA ASN A 137 1.59 2.05 -6.11
C ASN A 137 1.21 0.56 -5.98
N THR A 138 1.09 -0.17 -7.10
CA THR A 138 0.80 -1.60 -7.12
C THR A 138 2.10 -2.41 -7.00
N ILE A 139 2.33 -3.05 -5.86
CA ILE A 139 3.50 -3.90 -5.60
C ILE A 139 3.18 -5.34 -6.03
N LYS A 140 3.80 -5.83 -7.12
CA LYS A 140 3.68 -7.23 -7.56
C LYS A 140 4.94 -8.01 -7.12
N LYS A 141 4.79 -9.15 -6.45
CA LYS A 141 5.91 -9.99 -5.94
C LYS A 141 6.92 -10.44 -7.00
N ASN A 142 6.48 -10.69 -8.24
CA ASN A 142 7.30 -11.25 -9.31
C ASN A 142 7.57 -10.25 -10.45
N LYS A 143 7.56 -8.95 -10.16
CA LYS A 143 7.78 -7.93 -11.19
C LYS A 143 9.26 -7.88 -11.57
N GLN A 144 9.53 -7.96 -12.88
CA GLN A 144 10.84 -7.62 -13.41
C GLN A 144 11.03 -6.10 -13.30
N PHE A 145 11.91 -5.65 -12.41
CA PHE A 145 12.10 -4.21 -12.13
C PHE A 145 12.82 -3.46 -13.25
N ILE A 146 13.69 -4.14 -14.00
CA ILE A 146 14.46 -3.52 -15.09
C ILE A 146 13.88 -3.97 -16.41
N ILE A 147 13.23 -3.06 -17.12
CA ILE A 147 12.49 -3.32 -18.35
C ILE A 147 13.02 -2.47 -19.51
N ASN A 148 12.76 -2.92 -20.74
CA ASN A 148 13.06 -2.17 -21.94
C ASN A 148 11.92 -1.22 -22.34
N LYS A 149 12.11 -0.43 -23.41
CA LYS A 149 11.17 0.57 -23.87
C LYS A 149 9.80 0.00 -24.26
N ASN A 150 9.77 -1.16 -24.93
CA ASN A 150 8.52 -1.78 -25.37
C ASN A 150 7.76 -2.41 -24.21
N GLU A 151 8.48 -3.06 -23.30
CA GLU A 151 7.91 -3.59 -22.06
C GLU A 151 7.32 -2.48 -21.19
N LEU A 152 8.04 -1.35 -21.08
CA LEU A 152 7.55 -0.19 -20.35
C LEU A 152 6.23 0.35 -20.93
N LYS A 153 6.14 0.49 -22.26
CA LYS A 153 4.90 0.94 -22.90
C LYS A 153 3.72 0.03 -22.59
N ASN A 154 3.93 -1.28 -22.59
CA ASN A 154 2.91 -2.25 -22.23
C ASN A 154 2.50 -2.12 -20.74
N GLU A 155 3.47 -1.94 -19.83
CA GLU A 155 3.18 -1.75 -18.40
C GLU A 155 2.42 -0.44 -18.15
N ILE A 156 2.72 0.65 -18.85
CA ILE A 156 2.00 1.94 -18.76
C ILE A 156 0.53 1.75 -19.16
N ILE A 157 0.26 1.09 -20.29
CA ILE A 157 -1.11 0.84 -20.77
C ILE A 157 -1.90 0.02 -19.74
N ASN A 158 -1.27 -1.03 -19.21
CA ASN A 158 -1.90 -1.97 -18.26
C ASN A 158 -1.91 -1.47 -16.81
N THR A 159 -1.52 -0.22 -16.56
CA THR A 159 -1.56 0.34 -15.20
C THR A 159 -2.98 0.76 -14.86
N ASP A 160 -3.57 0.10 -13.86
CA ASP A 160 -4.86 0.44 -13.28
C ASP A 160 -4.70 1.13 -11.93
N TYR A 161 -5.79 1.72 -11.41
CA TYR A 161 -5.81 2.36 -10.10
C TYR A 161 -5.46 1.37 -8.98
N SER A 162 -4.78 1.87 -7.98
CA SER A 162 -4.35 1.11 -6.80
C SER A 162 -4.92 1.73 -5.53
N PRO A 163 -5.50 0.93 -4.63
CA PRO A 163 -5.89 1.39 -3.30
C PRO A 163 -4.69 1.59 -2.36
N ASN A 164 -3.51 1.16 -2.79
CA ASN A 164 -2.26 1.36 -2.07
C ASN A 164 -1.60 2.67 -2.49
N VAL A 165 -0.86 3.28 -1.56
CA VAL A 165 -0.11 4.52 -1.79
C VAL A 165 1.27 4.39 -1.18
N LEU A 166 2.29 4.61 -1.99
CA LEU A 166 3.68 4.61 -1.58
C LEU A 166 4.16 6.06 -1.35
N SER A 167 4.90 6.26 -0.28
CA SER A 167 5.62 7.52 -0.05
C SER A 167 6.84 7.67 -0.97
N PHE A 168 7.29 8.88 -1.22
CA PHE A 168 8.48 9.11 -2.05
C PHE A 168 9.73 8.44 -1.52
N SER A 169 9.90 8.37 -0.19
CA SER A 169 11.03 7.64 0.41
C SER A 169 11.00 6.15 0.05
N GLU A 170 9.83 5.49 0.15
CA GLU A 170 9.68 4.08 -0.23
C GLU A 170 9.94 3.85 -1.72
N ILE A 171 9.46 4.74 -2.58
CA ILE A 171 9.68 4.66 -4.03
C ILE A 171 11.17 4.78 -4.36
N ILE A 172 11.86 5.74 -3.74
CA ILE A 172 13.30 5.92 -3.91
C ILE A 172 14.07 4.68 -3.46
N ASP A 173 13.73 4.11 -2.31
CA ASP A 173 14.38 2.92 -1.77
C ASP A 173 14.19 1.71 -2.70
N ILE A 174 12.96 1.50 -3.19
CA ILE A 174 12.66 0.43 -4.16
C ILE A 174 13.47 0.62 -5.44
N GLN A 175 13.47 1.81 -6.02
CA GLN A 175 14.16 2.07 -7.28
C GLN A 175 15.68 2.04 -7.13
N ARG A 176 16.23 2.66 -6.07
CA ARG A 176 17.67 2.80 -5.84
C ARG A 176 18.40 1.46 -5.75
N ASN A 177 17.78 0.45 -5.16
CA ASN A 177 18.33 -0.90 -5.08
C ASN A 177 18.68 -1.49 -6.46
N HIS A 178 18.03 -1.01 -7.52
CA HIS A 178 18.25 -1.46 -8.90
C HIS A 178 19.24 -0.57 -9.70
N PHE A 179 19.68 0.57 -9.14
CA PHE A 179 20.67 1.45 -9.80
C PHE A 179 22.12 1.01 -9.59
N LYS A 180 22.42 0.05 -8.70
CA LYS A 180 23.77 -0.50 -8.44
C LYS A 180 24.83 0.60 -8.23
N ASN A 181 24.61 1.50 -7.28
CA ASN A 181 25.50 2.60 -6.92
C ASN A 181 25.77 3.65 -8.03
N LYS A 182 24.93 3.71 -9.06
CA LYS A 182 25.00 4.76 -10.09
C LYS A 182 24.15 5.97 -9.70
N GLU A 183 24.35 7.07 -10.44
CA GLU A 183 23.53 8.28 -10.32
C GLU A 183 22.05 7.92 -10.51
N TYR A 184 21.20 8.38 -9.60
CA TYR A 184 19.76 8.11 -9.60
C TYR A 184 19.05 9.21 -10.37
N ASN A 185 18.56 8.91 -11.56
CA ASN A 185 17.77 9.81 -12.39
C ASN A 185 16.34 9.25 -12.52
N ALA A 186 15.35 10.03 -12.10
CA ALA A 186 13.97 9.56 -12.09
C ALA A 186 12.96 10.62 -12.48
N PHE A 187 11.83 10.16 -13.06
CA PHE A 187 10.64 10.96 -13.33
C PHE A 187 9.50 10.48 -12.43
N TYR A 188 8.87 11.42 -11.76
CA TYR A 188 7.71 11.17 -10.88
C TYR A 188 6.50 11.90 -11.43
N LEU A 189 5.49 11.14 -11.84
CA LEU A 189 4.23 11.64 -12.38
C LEU A 189 3.17 11.47 -11.31
N THR A 190 2.76 12.57 -10.66
CA THR A 190 1.89 12.54 -9.47
C THR A 190 1.12 13.84 -9.30
N ASP A 191 0.05 13.84 -8.51
CA ASP A 191 -0.71 15.02 -8.12
C ASP A 191 -0.14 15.73 -6.89
N LEU A 192 0.86 15.14 -6.21
CA LEU A 192 1.55 15.68 -5.04
C LEU A 192 0.64 15.94 -3.84
N GLN A 193 -0.05 14.91 -3.37
CA GLN A 193 -0.75 14.99 -2.09
C GLN A 193 0.25 15.22 -0.94
N LYS A 194 -0.06 16.13 -0.05
CA LYS A 194 0.81 16.58 1.06
C LYS A 194 1.15 15.42 2.01
N ASN A 195 0.16 14.60 2.33
CA ASN A 195 0.31 13.49 3.27
C ASN A 195 1.17 12.32 2.73
N ILE A 196 1.43 12.31 1.41
CA ILE A 196 2.12 11.22 0.71
C ILE A 196 3.52 11.63 0.27
N SER A 197 3.71 12.89 -0.10
CA SER A 197 4.96 13.38 -0.71
C SER A 197 6.18 13.28 0.20
N ASN A 198 6.03 13.33 1.51
CA ASN A 198 7.05 13.06 2.55
C ASN A 198 8.49 13.50 2.19
N LEU A 199 8.63 14.71 1.62
CA LEU A 199 9.90 15.25 1.10
C LEU A 199 10.99 15.35 2.18
N GLU A 200 10.60 15.49 3.44
CA GLU A 200 11.51 15.59 4.58
C GLU A 200 12.34 14.32 4.83
N LYS A 201 11.85 13.15 4.39
CA LYS A 201 12.50 11.85 4.59
C LYS A 201 13.33 11.38 3.39
N ILE A 202 13.43 12.21 2.34
CA ILE A 202 14.17 11.86 1.14
C ILE A 202 15.67 12.01 1.38
N ASN A 203 16.42 10.95 1.13
CA ASN A 203 17.89 10.97 1.18
C ASN A 203 18.46 10.84 -0.24
N LEU A 204 18.94 11.95 -0.81
CA LEU A 204 19.54 12.02 -2.14
C LEU A 204 21.00 12.41 -2.09
N ASN A 205 21.80 11.83 -2.99
CA ASN A 205 23.19 12.26 -3.22
C ASN A 205 23.20 13.50 -4.12
N LYS A 206 24.25 14.30 -4.08
CA LYS A 206 24.40 15.53 -4.89
C LYS A 206 24.25 15.32 -6.41
N LYS A 207 24.47 14.12 -6.91
CA LYS A 207 24.37 13.79 -8.33
C LYS A 207 23.01 13.19 -8.73
N ASP A 208 22.18 12.86 -7.76
CA ASP A 208 20.84 12.30 -8.01
C ASP A 208 19.91 13.39 -8.50
N GLN A 209 19.05 13.06 -9.46
CA GLN A 209 18.09 14.00 -10.03
C GLN A 209 16.70 13.39 -10.11
N ILE A 210 15.73 14.05 -9.49
CA ILE A 210 14.32 13.70 -9.57
C ILE A 210 13.56 14.85 -10.26
N GLN A 211 12.83 14.51 -11.31
CA GLN A 211 11.98 15.43 -12.00
C GLN A 211 10.52 15.10 -11.74
N ILE A 212 9.80 16.00 -11.10
CA ILE A 212 8.41 15.80 -10.72
C ILE A 212 7.50 16.48 -11.73
N LEU A 213 6.64 15.70 -12.38
CA LEU A 213 5.56 16.17 -13.22
C LEU A 213 4.30 16.23 -12.36
N LYS A 214 3.86 17.46 -12.05
CA LYS A 214 2.69 17.66 -11.21
C LYS A 214 1.42 17.74 -12.04
N TYR A 215 0.44 16.90 -11.72
CA TYR A 215 -0.92 16.93 -12.25
C TYR A 215 -1.87 17.64 -11.28
N SER A 216 -2.85 18.33 -11.81
CA SER A 216 -3.88 19.03 -11.02
C SER A 216 -5.22 18.96 -11.71
N SER A 217 -6.27 18.66 -10.95
CA SER A 217 -7.64 18.68 -11.44
C SER A 217 -8.24 20.09 -11.35
N LEU A 218 -9.31 20.32 -12.07
CA LEU A 218 -10.19 21.47 -11.86
C LEU A 218 -10.97 21.19 -10.57
N GLY A 219 -10.97 22.15 -9.65
CA GLY A 219 -11.47 22.07 -8.27
C GLY A 219 -12.87 21.48 -8.11
N LEU A 220 -12.95 20.15 -8.13
CA LEU A 220 -14.13 19.38 -7.76
C LEU A 220 -14.05 19.12 -6.27
N GLY A 221 -15.19 19.25 -5.57
CA GLY A 221 -15.27 18.86 -4.17
C GLY A 221 -15.25 17.34 -4.00
N ASN A 222 -14.98 16.88 -2.79
CA ASN A 222 -15.05 15.48 -2.43
C ASN A 222 -15.84 15.29 -1.14
N LEU A 223 -16.66 14.24 -1.10
CA LEU A 223 -17.32 13.73 0.10
C LEU A 223 -16.78 12.32 0.34
N SER A 224 -16.38 12.02 1.56
CA SER A 224 -15.86 10.68 1.91
C SER A 224 -16.58 10.08 3.09
N ILE A 225 -16.56 8.74 3.17
CA ILE A 225 -16.94 7.98 4.36
C ILE A 225 -15.67 7.70 5.16
N ASP A 226 -15.52 8.39 6.31
CA ASP A 226 -14.28 8.31 7.09
C ASP A 226 -14.25 7.10 8.02
N SER A 227 -15.39 6.81 8.68
CA SER A 227 -15.46 5.75 9.67
C SER A 227 -16.87 5.21 9.88
N VAL A 228 -16.94 3.96 10.28
CA VAL A 228 -18.19 3.24 10.54
C VAL A 228 -18.03 2.46 11.84
N TRP A 229 -18.97 2.58 12.77
CA TRP A 229 -18.96 1.84 14.04
C TRP A 229 -20.36 1.59 14.57
N PHE A 230 -20.53 0.52 15.34
CA PHE A 230 -21.74 0.26 16.08
C PHE A 230 -21.75 1.02 17.42
N LEU A 231 -22.92 1.47 17.84
CA LEU A 231 -23.08 2.11 19.15
C LEU A 231 -22.84 1.11 20.29
N GLU A 232 -23.39 -0.11 20.14
CA GLU A 232 -23.21 -1.19 21.08
C GLU A 232 -22.18 -2.21 20.57
N SER A 233 -21.40 -2.77 21.50
CA SER A 233 -20.35 -3.76 21.17
C SER A 233 -20.88 -5.17 20.96
N ASN A 234 -22.08 -5.48 21.49
CA ASN A 234 -22.73 -6.79 21.44
C ASN A 234 -23.92 -6.78 20.50
N ARG A 235 -23.75 -7.38 19.34
CA ARG A 235 -24.84 -7.53 18.36
C ARG A 235 -25.65 -8.80 18.65
N LYS A 236 -26.96 -8.64 18.70
CA LYS A 236 -27.90 -9.73 19.03
C LYS A 236 -28.92 -9.89 17.91
N ILE A 237 -29.37 -11.14 17.72
CA ILE A 237 -30.50 -11.42 16.82
C ILE A 237 -31.76 -10.74 17.34
N ASN A 238 -32.58 -10.20 16.43
CA ASN A 238 -33.84 -9.53 16.70
C ASN A 238 -33.78 -8.34 17.66
N LYS A 239 -32.59 -7.76 17.86
CA LYS A 239 -32.39 -6.50 18.56
C LYS A 239 -32.15 -5.37 17.56
N ILE A 240 -32.65 -4.18 17.86
CA ILE A 240 -32.34 -2.99 17.06
C ILE A 240 -30.88 -2.64 17.29
N GLU A 241 -30.12 -2.66 16.19
CA GLU A 241 -28.72 -2.25 16.15
C GLU A 241 -28.62 -0.83 15.61
N THR A 242 -27.73 -0.04 16.20
CA THR A 242 -27.44 1.32 15.75
C THR A 242 -26.04 1.39 15.16
N LEU A 243 -25.97 1.59 13.85
CA LEU A 243 -24.72 1.80 13.12
C LEU A 243 -24.53 3.29 12.90
N LYS A 244 -23.36 3.83 13.27
CA LYS A 244 -22.97 5.21 13.03
C LYS A 244 -21.97 5.28 11.90
N VAL A 245 -22.18 6.24 11.00
CA VAL A 245 -21.35 6.51 9.82
C VAL A 245 -20.97 7.96 9.84
N GLN A 246 -19.67 8.24 9.83
CA GLN A 246 -19.14 9.58 9.71
C GLN A 246 -18.83 9.89 8.25
N VAL A 247 -19.40 10.97 7.75
CA VAL A 247 -19.16 11.51 6.41
C VAL A 247 -18.51 12.87 6.55
N THR A 248 -17.47 13.14 5.77
CA THR A 248 -16.77 14.43 5.75
C THR A 248 -16.85 15.07 4.36
N ASN A 249 -17.10 16.34 4.35
CA ASN A 249 -17.06 17.17 3.15
C ASN A 249 -15.73 17.91 3.05
N HIS A 250 -14.91 17.50 2.12
CA HIS A 250 -13.59 18.11 1.83
C HIS A 250 -13.69 19.24 0.79
N SER A 251 -14.89 19.70 0.47
CA SER A 251 -15.10 20.80 -0.47
C SER A 251 -15.32 22.14 0.24
N GLU A 252 -15.01 23.21 -0.46
CA GLU A 252 -15.29 24.59 -0.02
C GLU A 252 -16.77 24.99 -0.13
N ARG A 253 -17.63 24.06 -0.58
CA ARG A 253 -19.06 24.30 -0.80
C ARG A 253 -19.90 23.32 0.02
N ARG A 254 -21.09 23.81 0.41
CA ARG A 254 -22.15 22.97 0.99
C ARG A 254 -22.59 21.91 -0.03
N SER A 255 -22.83 20.72 0.44
CA SER A 255 -23.17 19.56 -0.39
C SER A 255 -24.33 18.78 0.21
N GLU A 256 -25.09 18.10 -0.65
CA GLU A 256 -26.12 17.17 -0.25
C GLU A 256 -25.70 15.75 -0.60
N PHE A 257 -26.00 14.82 0.30
CA PHE A 257 -25.68 13.41 0.11
C PHE A 257 -26.77 12.48 0.68
N GLN A 258 -26.79 11.26 0.20
CA GLN A 258 -27.60 10.17 0.70
C GLN A 258 -26.70 8.95 0.95
N LEU A 259 -26.93 8.23 2.05
CA LEU A 259 -26.27 6.98 2.32
C LEU A 259 -27.19 5.79 2.07
N LYS A 260 -26.64 4.73 1.49
CA LYS A 260 -27.27 3.42 1.34
C LYS A 260 -26.47 2.37 2.07
N LEU A 261 -27.09 1.61 2.95
CA LEU A 261 -26.49 0.46 3.63
C LEU A 261 -27.02 -0.84 3.02
N ASN A 262 -26.15 -1.70 2.55
CA ASN A 262 -26.46 -3.02 2.05
C ASN A 262 -25.78 -4.08 2.93
N ILE A 263 -26.52 -5.10 3.38
CA ILE A 263 -26.01 -6.19 4.21
C ILE A 263 -26.29 -7.53 3.52
N ASN A 264 -25.23 -8.31 3.26
CA ASN A 264 -25.29 -9.64 2.62
C ASN A 264 -26.06 -9.68 1.28
N GLN A 265 -25.97 -8.63 0.46
CA GLN A 265 -26.75 -8.50 -0.78
C GLN A 265 -28.28 -8.60 -0.58
N GLY A 266 -28.74 -8.36 0.66
CA GLY A 266 -30.15 -8.41 1.06
C GLY A 266 -30.82 -7.02 1.03
N GLU A 267 -31.55 -6.69 2.08
CA GLU A 267 -32.26 -5.42 2.19
C GLU A 267 -31.33 -4.22 2.11
N VAL A 268 -31.70 -3.25 1.27
CA VAL A 268 -31.02 -1.97 1.15
C VAL A 268 -31.73 -0.95 2.01
N LEU A 269 -31.05 -0.45 3.03
CA LEU A 269 -31.54 0.65 3.88
C LEU A 269 -31.06 1.98 3.31
N ASN A 270 -32.01 2.83 2.95
CA ASN A 270 -31.72 4.17 2.43
C ASN A 270 -31.97 5.21 3.53
N GLN A 271 -31.06 6.16 3.68
CA GLN A 271 -31.29 7.37 4.46
C GLN A 271 -31.92 8.47 3.57
N SER A 272 -32.62 9.43 4.20
CA SER A 272 -33.00 10.64 3.50
C SER A 272 -31.80 11.48 3.11
N PHE A 273 -31.95 12.35 2.13
CA PHE A 273 -30.91 13.32 1.78
C PHE A 273 -30.53 14.18 2.99
N GLN A 274 -29.26 14.37 3.18
CA GLN A 274 -28.65 15.13 4.26
C GLN A 274 -27.79 16.23 3.69
N GLU A 275 -27.78 17.39 4.36
CA GLU A 275 -26.87 18.48 4.03
C GLU A 275 -25.66 18.48 4.96
N ILE A 276 -24.51 18.82 4.39
CA ILE A 276 -23.25 19.00 5.10
C ILE A 276 -22.57 20.30 4.66
N LYS A 277 -22.08 21.07 5.61
CA LYS A 277 -21.35 22.33 5.34
C LYS A 277 -19.99 22.06 4.71
N ALA A 278 -19.39 23.11 4.16
CA ALA A 278 -18.02 23.09 3.67
C ALA A 278 -17.04 22.74 4.80
N ASN A 279 -16.08 21.86 4.52
CA ASN A 279 -15.03 21.43 5.45
C ASN A 279 -15.56 20.98 6.82
N ASP A 280 -16.71 20.32 6.84
CA ASP A 280 -17.38 19.84 8.06
C ASP A 280 -17.62 18.32 7.98
N SER A 281 -17.88 17.68 9.13
CA SER A 281 -18.20 16.26 9.20
C SER A 281 -19.54 16.04 9.91
N LYS A 282 -20.28 15.04 9.45
CA LYS A 282 -21.61 14.69 9.96
C LYS A 282 -21.71 13.21 10.26
N ILE A 283 -22.34 12.86 11.41
CA ILE A 283 -22.58 11.48 11.81
C ILE A 283 -24.02 11.13 11.49
N ILE A 284 -24.21 10.09 10.68
CA ILE A 284 -25.50 9.54 10.29
C ILE A 284 -25.72 8.21 11.02
N GLN A 285 -26.97 7.90 11.38
CA GLN A 285 -27.32 6.67 12.09
C GLN A 285 -28.24 5.79 11.23
N PHE A 286 -27.93 4.51 11.16
CA PHE A 286 -28.82 3.46 10.64
C PHE A 286 -29.36 2.62 11.78
N LEU A 287 -30.66 2.40 11.82
CA LEU A 287 -31.33 1.51 12.74
C LEU A 287 -31.82 0.29 11.97
N PHE A 288 -31.43 -0.90 12.36
CA PHE A 288 -31.87 -2.13 11.71
C PHE A 288 -31.82 -3.32 12.67
N THR A 289 -32.48 -4.40 12.29
CA THR A 289 -32.48 -5.67 13.02
C THR A 289 -31.90 -6.78 12.16
N MET A 290 -31.26 -7.74 12.80
CA MET A 290 -30.68 -8.90 12.13
C MET A 290 -31.38 -10.18 12.57
N ASN A 291 -31.82 -10.98 11.59
CA ASN A 291 -32.62 -12.18 11.83
C ASN A 291 -31.82 -13.49 11.77
N SER A 292 -30.55 -13.41 11.39
CA SER A 292 -29.70 -14.59 11.20
C SER A 292 -28.28 -14.41 11.78
N LYS A 293 -27.73 -15.55 12.25
CA LYS A 293 -26.37 -15.65 12.80
C LYS A 293 -25.30 -15.64 11.73
N GLY A 294 -24.03 -15.60 12.19
CA GLY A 294 -22.84 -15.77 11.37
C GLY A 294 -22.23 -14.47 10.85
N HIS A 295 -21.31 -14.61 9.93
CA HIS A 295 -20.60 -13.49 9.34
C HIS A 295 -21.52 -12.69 8.40
N LYS A 296 -21.40 -11.38 8.46
CA LYS A 296 -22.17 -10.41 7.64
C LYS A 296 -21.22 -9.52 6.89
N ALA A 297 -21.35 -9.49 5.58
CA ALA A 297 -20.71 -8.53 4.71
C ALA A 297 -21.60 -7.28 4.59
N ALA A 298 -21.07 -6.11 4.82
CA ALA A 298 -21.85 -4.88 4.73
C ALA A 298 -21.11 -3.80 3.93
N LYS A 299 -21.86 -3.12 3.07
CA LYS A 299 -21.38 -2.04 2.21
C LYS A 299 -22.22 -0.80 2.43
N ILE A 300 -21.56 0.33 2.64
CA ILE A 300 -22.19 1.65 2.62
C ILE A 300 -21.80 2.31 1.31
N THR A 301 -22.80 2.86 0.62
CA THR A 301 -22.60 3.65 -0.61
C THR A 301 -23.07 5.07 -0.37
N LEU A 302 -22.21 6.04 -0.67
CA LEU A 302 -22.51 7.45 -0.63
C LEU A 302 -22.95 7.92 -2.01
N LEU A 303 -24.09 8.57 -2.08
CA LEU A 303 -24.62 9.21 -3.28
C LEU A 303 -24.67 10.72 -3.02
N SER A 304 -24.07 11.51 -3.88
CA SER A 304 -24.04 12.97 -3.73
C SER A 304 -24.57 13.68 -4.97
N ASN A 305 -25.03 14.90 -4.80
CA ASN A 305 -25.43 15.81 -5.88
C ASN A 305 -24.23 16.49 -6.56
N ILE A 306 -23.02 16.36 -5.98
CA ILE A 306 -21.79 16.83 -6.60
C ILE A 306 -21.09 15.68 -7.32
N ASN A 307 -20.39 16.01 -8.41
CA ASN A 307 -19.45 15.05 -9.00
C ASN A 307 -18.26 14.88 -8.04
N ASN A 308 -18.32 13.85 -7.21
CA ASN A 308 -17.22 13.51 -6.34
C ASN A 308 -15.93 13.33 -7.17
N ALA A 309 -14.89 13.97 -6.69
CA ALA A 309 -13.60 13.94 -7.37
C ALA A 309 -12.98 12.54 -7.34
N ILE A 310 -13.26 11.78 -6.27
CA ILE A 310 -12.79 10.43 -6.07
C ILE A 310 -14.03 9.54 -5.89
N LYS A 311 -14.25 8.57 -6.77
CA LYS A 311 -15.43 7.68 -6.69
C LYS A 311 -15.21 6.48 -5.77
N ASN A 312 -13.99 6.14 -5.49
CA ASN A 312 -13.67 4.93 -4.74
C ASN A 312 -13.86 5.08 -3.23
N ASP A 313 -13.93 6.31 -2.71
CA ASP A 313 -14.26 6.61 -1.31
C ASP A 313 -15.77 6.87 -1.09
N ASP A 314 -16.57 6.79 -2.15
CA ASP A 314 -18.03 6.71 -2.09
C ASP A 314 -18.51 5.36 -1.54
N GLU A 315 -17.66 4.35 -1.47
CA GLU A 315 -17.95 3.01 -1.00
C GLU A 315 -17.12 2.64 0.21
N TYR A 316 -17.79 2.15 1.24
CA TYR A 316 -17.14 1.69 2.46
C TYR A 316 -17.57 0.27 2.81
N TYR A 317 -16.58 -0.62 2.92
CA TYR A 317 -16.78 -2.05 3.18
C TYR A 317 -16.42 -2.39 4.63
N PHE A 318 -17.32 -3.09 5.30
CA PHE A 318 -17.06 -3.62 6.64
C PHE A 318 -17.73 -4.96 6.82
N SER A 319 -17.19 -5.76 7.72
CA SER A 319 -17.79 -7.04 8.08
C SER A 319 -17.89 -7.18 9.58
N PHE A 320 -18.88 -7.93 10.02
CA PHE A 320 -19.14 -8.20 11.42
C PHE A 320 -19.76 -9.57 11.59
N SER A 321 -19.76 -10.08 12.82
CA SER A 321 -20.39 -11.35 13.13
C SER A 321 -21.49 -11.19 14.18
N ILE A 322 -22.49 -12.03 14.08
CA ILE A 322 -23.57 -12.13 15.07
C ILE A 322 -23.48 -13.51 15.73
N LYS A 323 -23.19 -13.49 17.01
CA LYS A 323 -23.14 -14.70 17.86
C LYS A 323 -24.41 -14.77 18.70
N ASP A 324 -24.88 -16.00 18.98
CA ASP A 324 -26.06 -16.18 19.82
C ASP A 324 -25.73 -16.16 21.31
N ASP A 325 -24.70 -16.89 21.67
CA ASP A 325 -24.36 -17.18 23.04
C ASP A 325 -22.94 -16.74 23.36
N PHE A 326 -22.80 -16.07 24.48
CA PHE A 326 -21.48 -15.74 25.04
C PHE A 326 -21.06 -16.87 25.98
N LYS A 327 -19.89 -17.47 25.73
CA LYS A 327 -19.38 -18.59 26.51
C LYS A 327 -18.48 -18.12 27.64
N VAL A 328 -18.85 -18.39 28.89
CA VAL A 328 -18.02 -18.16 30.07
C VAL A 328 -17.56 -19.51 30.61
N VAL A 329 -16.26 -19.66 30.75
CA VAL A 329 -15.66 -20.85 31.35
C VAL A 329 -14.98 -20.46 32.65
N ASN A 330 -15.47 -21.00 33.78
CA ASN A 330 -14.88 -20.81 35.10
C ASN A 330 -13.99 -22.00 35.42
N ILE A 331 -12.69 -21.78 35.56
CA ILE A 331 -11.70 -22.82 35.89
C ILE A 331 -11.30 -22.63 37.32
N HIS A 332 -11.49 -23.69 38.14
CA HIS A 332 -11.20 -23.68 39.54
C HIS A 332 -10.65 -25.04 39.99
N ASN A 333 -10.04 -25.09 41.17
CA ASN A 333 -9.53 -26.35 41.75
C ASN A 333 -10.46 -26.93 42.79
N GLN A 334 -11.18 -26.10 43.57
CA GLN A 334 -12.09 -26.51 44.62
C GLN A 334 -13.43 -25.80 44.51
N ILE A 335 -14.51 -26.49 44.90
CA ILE A 335 -15.84 -25.86 44.96
C ILE A 335 -15.86 -24.98 46.20
N ASN A 336 -15.99 -23.69 46.01
CA ASN A 336 -16.11 -22.68 47.06
C ASN A 336 -17.28 -21.73 46.79
N LYS A 337 -17.59 -20.87 47.77
CA LYS A 337 -18.69 -19.91 47.63
C LYS A 337 -18.49 -18.92 46.46
N SER A 338 -17.25 -18.56 46.11
CA SER A 338 -16.96 -17.69 44.99
C SER A 338 -17.41 -18.29 43.64
N ASN A 339 -17.28 -19.63 43.48
CA ASN A 339 -17.81 -20.33 42.32
C ASN A 339 -19.34 -20.19 42.21
N SER A 340 -20.04 -20.30 43.38
CA SER A 340 -21.50 -20.18 43.43
C SER A 340 -21.95 -18.76 43.00
N TYR A 341 -21.28 -17.71 43.43
CA TYR A 341 -21.60 -16.33 43.04
C TYR A 341 -21.38 -16.10 41.54
N LEU A 342 -20.25 -16.52 40.99
CA LEU A 342 -19.97 -16.44 39.55
C LEU A 342 -20.97 -17.25 38.71
N LYS A 343 -21.29 -18.48 39.17
CA LYS A 343 -22.29 -19.34 38.52
C LYS A 343 -23.67 -18.74 38.53
N THR A 344 -24.12 -18.22 39.66
CA THR A 344 -25.43 -17.56 39.79
C THR A 344 -25.50 -16.33 38.88
N LEU A 345 -24.48 -15.47 38.90
CA LEU A 345 -24.41 -14.28 38.05
C LEU A 345 -24.50 -14.65 36.58
N PHE A 346 -23.59 -15.49 36.08
CA PHE A 346 -23.52 -15.73 34.63
C PHE A 346 -24.64 -16.66 34.12
N LYS A 347 -25.27 -17.47 34.96
CA LYS A 347 -26.45 -18.24 34.58
C LYS A 347 -27.77 -17.43 34.59
N SER A 348 -27.84 -16.36 35.38
CA SER A 348 -29.02 -15.51 35.44
C SER A 348 -29.10 -14.55 34.22
N VAL A 349 -28.01 -14.37 33.49
CA VAL A 349 -28.00 -13.49 32.30
C VAL A 349 -28.36 -14.31 31.06
N GLU A 350 -29.38 -13.87 30.34
CA GLU A 350 -29.79 -14.51 29.08
C GLU A 350 -28.65 -14.60 28.07
N LYS A 351 -28.61 -15.70 27.33
CA LYS A 351 -27.64 -15.95 26.25
C LYS A 351 -26.18 -16.07 26.70
N ILE A 352 -25.96 -16.39 27.99
CA ILE A 352 -24.63 -16.82 28.48
C ILE A 352 -24.63 -18.31 28.68
N LYS A 353 -23.71 -19.02 28.01
CA LYS A 353 -23.40 -20.41 28.28
C LYS A 353 -22.27 -20.49 29.29
N TYR A 354 -22.62 -20.73 30.52
CA TYR A 354 -21.64 -20.87 31.63
C TYR A 354 -21.26 -22.34 31.84
N ARG A 355 -19.96 -22.60 31.95
CA ARG A 355 -19.39 -23.91 32.23
C ARG A 355 -18.36 -23.81 33.35
N ASP A 356 -18.46 -24.77 34.32
CA ASP A 356 -17.47 -24.98 35.37
C ASP A 356 -16.50 -26.10 34.96
N VAL A 357 -15.21 -25.86 35.18
CA VAL A 357 -14.12 -26.82 34.97
C VAL A 357 -13.34 -26.94 36.28
N ASN A 358 -13.41 -28.13 36.91
CA ASN A 358 -12.60 -28.44 38.09
C ASN A 358 -11.30 -29.12 37.64
N LEU A 359 -10.16 -28.50 37.94
CA LEU A 359 -8.85 -29.02 37.58
C LEU A 359 -8.47 -30.33 38.25
N GLU A 360 -9.07 -30.65 39.44
CA GLU A 360 -8.85 -31.93 40.12
C GLU A 360 -9.31 -33.12 39.28
N ASN A 361 -10.32 -32.91 38.41
CA ASN A 361 -10.84 -33.95 37.53
C ASN A 361 -10.02 -34.08 36.20
N GLY A 362 -8.89 -33.38 36.11
CA GLY A 362 -8.10 -33.26 34.88
C GLY A 362 -8.67 -32.20 33.94
N TYR A 363 -7.88 -31.77 32.96
CA TYR A 363 -8.28 -30.77 31.95
C TYR A 363 -7.71 -31.13 30.60
N ASN A 364 -8.41 -30.66 29.54
CA ASN A 364 -8.01 -30.82 28.15
C ASN A 364 -8.14 -29.52 27.38
N ASN A 365 -7.76 -29.51 26.11
CA ASN A 365 -7.79 -28.32 25.29
C ASN A 365 -9.19 -27.72 25.13
N TYR A 366 -10.27 -28.53 25.16
CA TYR A 366 -11.65 -28.05 25.01
C TYR A 366 -12.11 -27.24 26.22
N ASP A 367 -11.48 -27.42 27.36
CA ASP A 367 -11.81 -26.71 28.59
C ASP A 367 -11.44 -25.24 28.55
N PHE A 368 -10.60 -24.83 27.57
CA PHE A 368 -10.22 -23.44 27.31
C PHE A 368 -11.04 -22.80 26.21
N ASN A 369 -12.10 -23.43 25.71
CA ASN A 369 -12.92 -22.85 24.62
C ASN A 369 -14.07 -22.00 25.22
N GLY A 370 -13.83 -20.70 25.36
CA GLY A 370 -14.79 -19.72 25.87
C GLY A 370 -14.46 -18.29 25.37
N ASP A 371 -15.45 -17.41 25.34
CA ASP A 371 -15.24 -16.00 25.03
C ASP A 371 -14.59 -15.24 26.21
N LEU A 372 -14.89 -15.69 27.44
CA LEU A 372 -14.24 -15.27 28.69
C LEU A 372 -13.84 -16.50 29.49
N ILE A 373 -12.56 -16.63 29.80
CA ILE A 373 -12.07 -17.63 30.78
C ILE A 373 -11.83 -16.95 32.11
N ILE A 374 -12.36 -17.52 33.17
CA ILE A 374 -12.15 -17.07 34.54
C ILE A 374 -11.24 -18.07 35.23
N LEU A 375 -10.06 -17.64 35.64
CA LEU A 375 -9.15 -18.42 36.49
C LEU A 375 -9.47 -18.06 37.95
N ASN A 376 -10.27 -18.88 38.58
CA ASN A 376 -10.80 -18.56 39.90
C ASN A 376 -10.06 -19.30 41.02
N GLN A 377 -9.27 -18.54 41.75
CA GLN A 377 -8.54 -18.99 42.95
C GLN A 377 -7.75 -20.29 42.74
N LEU A 378 -7.03 -20.37 41.63
CA LEU A 378 -6.17 -21.51 41.34
C LEU A 378 -4.98 -21.53 42.32
N PRO A 379 -4.66 -22.67 42.91
CA PRO A 379 -3.54 -22.76 43.87
C PRO A 379 -2.18 -22.70 43.17
N LEU A 380 -2.09 -23.15 41.93
CA LEU A 380 -0.87 -23.17 41.13
C LEU A 380 -1.22 -22.94 39.64
N ILE A 381 -0.40 -22.15 38.94
CA ILE A 381 -0.49 -21.97 37.50
C ILE A 381 0.82 -22.43 36.87
N GLU A 382 0.80 -23.64 36.34
CA GLU A 382 1.95 -24.26 35.68
C GLU A 382 2.18 -23.69 34.27
N ASP A 383 3.42 -23.76 33.77
CA ASP A 383 3.76 -23.35 32.43
C ASP A 383 2.99 -24.11 31.34
N LYS A 384 2.71 -25.40 31.57
CA LYS A 384 1.89 -26.19 30.66
C LYS A 384 0.48 -25.64 30.54
N PHE A 385 -0.13 -25.23 31.66
CA PHE A 385 -1.45 -24.61 31.73
C PHE A 385 -1.44 -23.23 30.99
N LEU A 386 -0.44 -22.40 31.27
CA LEU A 386 -0.27 -21.12 30.58
C LEU A 386 -0.11 -21.30 29.07
N ASN A 387 0.65 -22.29 28.63
CA ASN A 387 0.81 -22.61 27.22
C ASN A 387 -0.50 -23.04 26.56
N LEU A 388 -1.34 -23.83 27.25
CA LEU A 388 -2.67 -24.19 26.75
C LEU A 388 -3.60 -22.97 26.70
N LEU A 389 -3.57 -22.14 27.73
CA LEU A 389 -4.33 -20.90 27.77
C LEU A 389 -3.94 -19.95 26.64
N LEU A 390 -2.63 -19.87 26.33
CA LEU A 390 -2.14 -19.06 25.21
C LEU A 390 -2.55 -19.58 23.84
N LYS A 391 -2.57 -20.89 23.71
CA LYS A 391 -2.97 -21.60 22.49
C LYS A 391 -4.48 -21.63 22.29
N SER A 392 -5.28 -21.37 23.34
CA SER A 392 -6.74 -21.36 23.25
C SER A 392 -7.26 -20.19 22.40
N GLU A 393 -8.45 -20.36 21.86
CA GLU A 393 -9.13 -19.39 20.97
C GLU A 393 -9.64 -18.14 21.69
N ASN A 394 -9.71 -18.16 23.00
CA ASN A 394 -10.22 -17.03 23.76
C ASN A 394 -9.28 -15.82 23.70
N ASN A 395 -9.87 -14.65 23.68
CA ASN A 395 -9.12 -13.39 23.70
C ASN A 395 -9.16 -12.70 25.08
N ASN A 396 -9.91 -13.24 26.05
CA ASN A 396 -10.13 -12.57 27.34
C ASN A 396 -10.03 -13.56 28.50
N VAL A 397 -9.24 -13.19 29.47
CA VAL A 397 -8.98 -13.98 30.67
C VAL A 397 -9.17 -13.10 31.90
N LEU A 398 -10.04 -13.49 32.81
CA LEU A 398 -10.18 -12.87 34.13
C LEU A 398 -9.43 -13.74 35.16
N ILE A 399 -8.51 -13.13 35.88
CA ILE A 399 -7.73 -13.81 36.92
C ILE A 399 -8.17 -13.30 38.29
N ILE A 400 -8.68 -14.21 39.12
CA ILE A 400 -9.06 -13.98 40.49
C ILE A 400 -8.09 -14.80 41.35
N PRO A 401 -7.16 -14.17 42.09
CA PRO A 401 -6.10 -14.92 42.78
C PRO A 401 -6.56 -15.62 44.03
N ASP A 402 -5.88 -16.71 44.39
CA ASP A 402 -5.84 -17.24 45.75
C ASP A 402 -4.72 -16.55 46.53
N LEU A 403 -5.07 -15.79 47.57
CA LEU A 403 -4.10 -15.03 48.37
C LEU A 403 -3.41 -15.84 49.46
N LYS A 404 -3.64 -17.16 49.52
CA LYS A 404 -3.02 -18.02 50.50
C LYS A 404 -1.54 -18.29 50.20
N ASN A 405 -1.16 -18.32 48.94
CA ASN A 405 0.18 -18.76 48.54
C ASN A 405 0.74 -17.92 47.36
N SER A 406 1.63 -16.99 47.66
CA SER A 406 2.18 -16.05 46.70
C SER A 406 3.15 -16.63 45.70
N LEU A 407 3.92 -17.63 46.11
CA LEU A 407 4.98 -18.23 45.27
C LEU A 407 4.42 -18.98 44.07
N GLN A 408 3.17 -19.40 44.12
CA GLN A 408 2.52 -20.18 43.07
C GLN A 408 2.07 -19.39 41.85
N TYR A 409 2.08 -18.04 41.93
CA TYR A 409 1.76 -17.14 40.83
C TYR A 409 2.99 -16.55 40.13
N GLU A 410 4.19 -16.97 40.54
CA GLU A 410 5.43 -16.39 40.04
C GLU A 410 5.58 -16.56 38.49
N ASN A 411 5.23 -17.73 37.98
CA ASN A 411 5.21 -18.01 36.53
C ASN A 411 4.23 -17.10 35.77
N LEU A 412 3.02 -16.91 36.36
CA LEU A 412 2.02 -16.00 35.78
C LEU A 412 2.52 -14.55 35.78
N PHE A 413 3.16 -14.09 36.85
CA PHE A 413 3.68 -12.72 36.94
C PHE A 413 4.86 -12.47 36.02
N GLN A 414 5.77 -13.42 35.90
CA GLN A 414 6.85 -13.37 34.89
C GLN A 414 6.26 -13.36 33.49
N PHE A 415 5.28 -14.21 33.23
CA PHE A 415 4.57 -14.27 32.01
C PHE A 415 3.91 -12.92 31.66
N LEU A 416 3.17 -12.30 32.60
CA LEU A 416 2.53 -11.00 32.39
C LEU A 416 3.50 -9.81 32.49
N LYS A 417 4.78 -10.05 32.78
CA LYS A 417 5.81 -9.04 33.05
C LYS A 417 5.43 -8.09 34.19
N ILE A 418 4.72 -8.58 35.19
CA ILE A 418 4.37 -7.84 36.41
C ILE A 418 5.58 -7.90 37.34
N LYS A 419 6.11 -6.76 37.75
CA LYS A 419 7.22 -6.70 38.71
C LYS A 419 6.71 -7.01 40.10
N LYS A 420 7.52 -7.74 40.85
CA LYS A 420 7.40 -8.28 42.22
C LYS A 420 6.23 -7.71 43.03
N LEU A 421 5.30 -8.59 43.33
CA LEU A 421 4.15 -8.35 44.19
C LEU A 421 4.51 -8.70 45.63
N TYR A 422 3.97 -7.98 46.55
CA TYR A 422 3.89 -8.39 47.96
C TYR A 422 2.46 -8.27 48.43
N LEU A 423 2.11 -9.10 49.38
CA LEU A 423 0.77 -9.14 49.98
C LEU A 423 0.68 -8.01 51.01
N ASP A 424 -0.28 -7.13 50.84
CA ASP A 424 -0.67 -6.15 51.84
C ASP A 424 -1.88 -6.68 52.61
N SER A 425 -1.83 -6.58 53.94
CA SER A 425 -2.89 -7.02 54.84
C SER A 425 -3.58 -5.84 55.56
N THR A 426 -3.48 -4.66 55.00
CA THR A 426 -4.20 -3.46 55.46
C THR A 426 -5.63 -3.47 54.96
N ASN A 427 -6.59 -3.14 55.83
CA ASN A 427 -7.98 -2.99 55.45
C ASN A 427 -8.13 -1.76 54.52
N THR A 428 -8.82 -1.95 53.42
CA THR A 428 -9.07 -0.90 52.44
C THR A 428 -10.43 -1.09 51.75
N GLN A 429 -10.91 -0.05 51.06
CA GLN A 429 -12.13 -0.05 50.26
C GLN A 429 -11.82 0.39 48.84
N LEU A 430 -12.75 0.17 47.89
CA LEU A 430 -12.60 0.71 46.52
C LEU A 430 -12.76 2.20 46.54
N ASP A 431 -12.06 2.86 45.60
CA ASP A 431 -12.19 4.29 45.34
C ASP A 431 -13.08 4.48 44.09
N LEU A 432 -14.28 5.06 44.30
CA LEU A 432 -15.22 5.33 43.18
C LEU A 432 -14.69 6.34 42.18
N GLU A 433 -13.86 7.29 42.60
CA GLU A 433 -13.29 8.31 41.74
C GLU A 433 -12.22 7.73 40.81
N SER A 434 -11.65 6.57 41.16
CA SER A 434 -10.62 5.87 40.40
C SER A 434 -11.16 5.03 39.24
N PHE A 435 -12.50 4.88 39.11
CA PHE A 435 -13.09 4.08 38.04
C PHE A 435 -12.78 4.68 36.66
N ASP A 436 -12.16 3.89 35.78
CA ASP A 436 -11.84 4.33 34.42
C ASP A 436 -13.15 4.69 33.67
N LEU A 437 -13.32 5.96 33.35
CA LEU A 437 -14.54 6.51 32.74
C LEU A 437 -14.82 5.90 31.37
N LEU A 438 -13.80 5.55 30.61
CA LEU A 438 -13.96 4.94 29.27
C LEU A 438 -14.36 3.47 29.40
N PHE A 439 -13.80 2.76 30.35
CA PHE A 439 -14.13 1.38 30.60
C PHE A 439 -15.53 1.22 31.20
N PHE A 440 -15.94 2.05 32.16
CA PHE A 440 -17.23 2.01 32.84
C PHE A 440 -18.26 3.00 32.30
N ASN A 441 -18.11 3.46 31.06
CA ASN A 441 -19.03 4.41 30.45
C ASN A 441 -20.51 3.97 30.56
N ASN A 442 -21.37 4.87 31.00
CA ASN A 442 -22.82 4.68 31.20
C ASN A 442 -23.24 3.67 32.28
N ILE A 443 -22.35 3.22 33.16
CA ILE A 443 -22.71 2.30 34.25
C ILE A 443 -22.89 3.03 35.57
N PHE A 444 -22.00 3.98 35.87
CA PHE A 444 -22.04 4.73 37.12
C PHE A 444 -22.42 6.19 36.85
N PHE A 445 -23.48 6.67 37.52
CA PHE A 445 -23.88 8.08 37.48
C PHE A 445 -23.16 8.84 38.57
N LYS A 446 -22.66 10.04 38.27
CA LYS A 446 -21.73 10.85 39.08
C LYS A 446 -22.29 11.44 40.41
N ASN A 447 -23.52 11.17 40.82
CA ASN A 447 -24.15 11.90 41.91
C ASN A 447 -24.76 11.03 43.02
N ASN A 448 -23.95 10.27 43.74
CA ASN A 448 -24.39 9.68 45.00
C ASN A 448 -23.28 9.77 46.05
N ASP A 449 -23.42 10.74 46.96
CA ASP A 449 -22.46 11.01 48.02
C ASP A 449 -22.43 9.97 49.15
N ASN A 450 -23.35 8.99 49.16
CA ASN A 450 -23.43 7.90 50.15
C ASN A 450 -23.55 6.53 49.51
N VAL A 451 -22.50 6.04 48.85
CA VAL A 451 -22.44 4.65 48.37
C VAL A 451 -21.68 3.81 49.37
N ASP A 452 -22.32 2.73 49.85
CA ASP A 452 -21.60 1.68 50.56
C ASP A 452 -20.54 1.08 49.67
N LEU A 453 -19.31 0.86 50.18
CA LEU A 453 -18.17 0.38 49.43
C LEU A 453 -17.68 -0.96 49.94
N PRO A 454 -17.33 -1.90 49.04
CA PRO A 454 -16.81 -3.19 49.48
C PRO A 454 -15.46 -3.03 50.19
N PHE A 455 -15.27 -3.79 51.25
CA PHE A 455 -14.03 -3.83 52.00
C PHE A 455 -13.16 -5.03 51.63
N PHE A 456 -11.85 -4.86 51.81
CA PHE A 456 -10.83 -5.83 51.53
C PHE A 456 -9.83 -5.85 52.68
N THR A 457 -9.51 -7.06 53.19
CA THR A 457 -8.53 -7.24 54.27
C THR A 457 -7.14 -7.55 53.73
N LYS A 458 -7.06 -8.04 52.49
CA LYS A 458 -5.79 -8.39 51.85
C LYS A 458 -5.85 -8.14 50.34
N HIS A 459 -4.76 -7.63 49.80
CA HIS A 459 -4.61 -7.47 48.37
C HIS A 459 -3.14 -7.52 47.95
N TRP A 460 -2.89 -7.75 46.65
CA TRP A 460 -1.57 -7.69 46.07
C TRP A 460 -1.19 -6.25 45.69
N LYS A 461 -0.01 -5.83 46.16
CA LYS A 461 0.61 -4.54 45.80
C LYS A 461 1.62 -4.72 44.70
N PHE A 462 1.54 -3.93 43.63
CA PHE A 462 2.52 -3.95 42.56
C PHE A 462 2.71 -2.58 41.89
N LYS A 463 3.87 -2.39 41.26
CA LYS A 463 4.12 -1.23 40.40
C LYS A 463 3.53 -1.49 39.01
N SER A 464 2.75 -0.53 38.50
CA SER A 464 2.21 -0.56 37.15
C SER A 464 3.34 -0.66 36.11
N ASN A 465 3.18 -1.51 35.12
CA ASN A 465 4.03 -1.58 33.95
C ASN A 465 3.45 -0.69 32.82
N LEU A 466 4.30 -0.24 31.89
CA LEU A 466 3.91 0.56 30.72
C LEU A 466 2.77 -0.05 29.86
N ASN A 467 2.54 -1.36 29.96
CA ASN A 467 1.52 -2.10 29.20
C ASN A 467 0.25 -2.44 29.99
N SER A 468 0.08 -1.89 31.20
CA SER A 468 -1.07 -2.15 32.05
C SER A 468 -1.92 -0.91 32.22
N GLN A 469 -3.25 -1.07 32.11
CA GLN A 469 -4.26 -0.05 32.39
C GLN A 469 -4.92 -0.38 33.74
N ILE A 470 -4.85 0.54 34.69
CA ILE A 470 -5.58 0.42 35.96
C ILE A 470 -7.02 0.84 35.67
N LEU A 471 -7.98 -0.02 35.97
CA LEU A 471 -9.40 0.20 35.74
C LEU A 471 -10.13 0.63 37.01
N ILE A 472 -9.69 0.18 38.19
CA ILE A 472 -10.19 0.54 39.48
C ILE A 472 -9.03 0.49 40.48
N SER A 473 -8.97 1.44 41.41
CA SER A 473 -8.01 1.46 42.53
C SER A 473 -8.72 1.38 43.87
N TYR A 474 -7.96 1.08 44.91
CA TYR A 474 -8.38 1.24 46.29
C TYR A 474 -8.15 2.68 46.78
N LEU A 475 -8.77 3.05 47.90
CA LEU A 475 -8.59 4.33 48.57
C LEU A 475 -7.13 4.64 48.94
N ASN A 476 -6.31 3.63 49.16
CA ASN A 476 -4.86 3.81 49.38
C ASN A 476 -4.04 4.01 48.11
N GLY A 477 -4.67 4.09 46.93
CA GLY A 477 -4.04 4.26 45.65
C GLY A 477 -3.50 2.97 44.99
N ASP A 478 -3.56 1.84 45.66
CA ASP A 478 -3.17 0.55 45.09
C ASP A 478 -4.18 0.10 44.05
N PRO A 479 -3.79 -0.56 42.96
CA PRO A 479 -4.72 -1.01 41.92
C PRO A 479 -5.54 -2.22 42.39
N PHE A 480 -6.87 -2.20 42.13
CA PHE A 480 -7.77 -3.31 42.34
C PHE A 480 -8.03 -4.14 41.10
N LEU A 481 -8.43 -3.52 40.02
CA LEU A 481 -8.68 -4.19 38.74
C LEU A 481 -7.75 -3.61 37.66
N ILE A 482 -7.01 -4.50 36.99
CA ILE A 482 -6.02 -4.13 35.98
C ILE A 482 -6.30 -4.87 34.72
N LYS A 483 -6.12 -4.19 33.59
CA LYS A 483 -6.13 -4.78 32.24
C LYS A 483 -4.72 -4.78 31.67
N ILE A 484 -4.27 -5.96 31.24
CA ILE A 484 -2.97 -6.16 30.59
C ILE A 484 -3.22 -6.78 29.21
N LYS A 485 -2.71 -6.17 28.15
CA LYS A 485 -2.78 -6.71 26.81
C LYS A 485 -1.49 -7.44 26.46
N LYS A 486 -1.59 -8.74 26.13
CA LYS A 486 -0.45 -9.56 25.72
C LYS A 486 -0.87 -10.62 24.70
N PHE A 487 -0.10 -10.80 23.62
CA PHE A 487 -0.36 -11.79 22.57
C PHE A 487 -1.81 -11.76 22.04
N ASN A 488 -2.34 -10.60 21.74
CA ASN A 488 -3.74 -10.37 21.32
C ASN A 488 -4.82 -10.77 22.36
N LYS A 489 -4.42 -11.14 23.59
CA LYS A 489 -5.34 -11.43 24.68
C LYS A 489 -5.39 -10.30 25.69
N ASN A 490 -6.59 -10.07 26.27
CA ASN A 490 -6.78 -9.16 27.38
C ASN A 490 -6.81 -9.96 28.67
N PHE A 491 -5.90 -9.68 29.57
CA PHE A 491 -5.88 -10.25 30.90
C PHE A 491 -6.44 -9.21 31.88
N TYR A 492 -7.57 -9.53 32.49
CA TYR A 492 -8.14 -8.76 33.59
C TYR A 492 -7.68 -9.41 34.87
N PHE A 493 -7.02 -8.67 35.73
CA PHE A 493 -6.45 -9.17 36.95
C PHE A 493 -7.05 -8.45 38.17
N LEU A 494 -7.77 -9.17 39.03
CA LEU A 494 -8.14 -8.67 40.35
C LEU A 494 -6.95 -8.85 41.30
N THR A 495 -6.65 -7.84 42.10
CA THR A 495 -5.54 -7.90 43.04
C THR A 495 -5.95 -8.55 44.37
N SER A 496 -7.26 -8.75 44.60
CA SER A 496 -7.80 -9.40 45.75
C SER A 496 -8.67 -10.60 45.39
N SER A 497 -8.93 -11.46 46.37
CA SER A 497 -9.76 -12.65 46.25
C SER A 497 -11.24 -12.35 46.50
N LEU A 498 -12.12 -13.16 45.90
CA LEU A 498 -13.56 -13.15 46.17
C LEU A 498 -13.96 -13.96 47.39
N SER A 499 -13.01 -14.48 48.20
CA SER A 499 -13.27 -15.21 49.42
C SER A 499 -13.89 -14.29 50.45
N GLU A 500 -14.99 -14.73 51.12
CA GLU A 500 -15.71 -13.96 52.16
C GLU A 500 -14.82 -13.53 53.33
N ASN A 501 -13.79 -14.31 53.66
CA ASN A 501 -12.81 -13.98 54.69
C ASN A 501 -11.84 -12.85 54.30
N ILE A 502 -11.80 -12.47 53.00
CA ILE A 502 -10.87 -11.49 52.46
C ILE A 502 -11.60 -10.24 51.96
N SER A 503 -12.78 -10.42 51.35
CA SER A 503 -13.58 -9.31 50.86
C SER A 503 -15.08 -9.64 50.90
N ASN A 504 -15.91 -8.63 51.02
CA ASN A 504 -17.37 -8.75 50.87
C ASN A 504 -17.84 -8.43 49.45
N LEU A 505 -16.93 -8.26 48.47
CA LEU A 505 -17.26 -7.82 47.09
C LEU A 505 -18.29 -8.75 46.44
N SER A 506 -18.15 -10.07 46.59
CA SER A 506 -19.07 -11.07 45.98
C SER A 506 -20.54 -10.93 46.41
N GLN A 507 -20.78 -10.33 47.59
CA GLN A 507 -22.11 -10.05 48.14
C GLN A 507 -22.52 -8.57 47.96
N HIS A 508 -21.61 -7.75 47.46
CA HIS A 508 -21.81 -6.29 47.32
C HIS A 508 -22.44 -5.94 45.95
N ALA A 509 -23.22 -4.85 45.91
CA ALA A 509 -23.92 -4.38 44.73
C ALA A 509 -22.97 -4.10 43.53
N LEU A 510 -21.72 -3.71 43.77
CA LEU A 510 -20.72 -3.45 42.74
C LEU A 510 -20.18 -4.71 42.03
N PHE A 511 -20.38 -5.91 42.59
CA PHE A 511 -19.91 -7.15 41.99
C PHE A 511 -20.50 -7.40 40.60
N VAL A 512 -21.82 -7.27 40.48
CA VAL A 512 -22.55 -7.51 39.24
C VAL A 512 -22.12 -6.55 38.12
N PRO A 513 -22.11 -5.20 38.31
CA PRO A 513 -21.67 -4.27 37.30
C PRO A 513 -20.22 -4.48 36.84
N ILE A 514 -19.30 -4.76 37.76
CA ILE A 514 -17.88 -4.99 37.45
C ILE A 514 -17.74 -6.23 36.55
N MET A 515 -18.33 -7.36 36.95
CA MET A 515 -18.24 -8.63 36.21
C MET A 515 -18.93 -8.57 34.86
N LEU A 516 -20.12 -7.94 34.80
CA LEU A 516 -20.82 -7.78 33.52
C LEU A 516 -20.07 -6.82 32.59
N ARG A 517 -19.40 -5.82 33.12
CA ARG A 517 -18.60 -4.92 32.29
C ARG A 517 -17.36 -5.62 31.70
N ILE A 518 -16.68 -6.44 32.48
CA ILE A 518 -15.60 -7.30 31.99
C ILE A 518 -16.14 -8.20 30.86
N LYS A 519 -17.31 -8.82 31.06
CA LYS A 519 -17.99 -9.63 30.04
C LYS A 519 -18.31 -8.81 28.78
N GLU A 520 -18.88 -7.63 28.91
CA GLU A 520 -19.21 -6.76 27.76
C GLU A 520 -17.96 -6.35 26.99
N GLN A 521 -16.91 -5.98 27.67
CA GLN A 521 -15.63 -5.67 27.04
C GLN A 521 -14.96 -6.87 26.38
N SER A 522 -15.25 -8.09 26.90
CA SER A 522 -14.79 -9.35 26.32
C SER A 522 -15.60 -9.78 25.11
N SER A 523 -16.81 -9.28 24.95
CA SER A 523 -17.70 -9.58 23.83
C SER A 523 -17.60 -8.57 22.67
N LYS A 524 -16.63 -7.63 22.70
CA LYS A 524 -16.40 -6.73 21.59
C LYS A 524 -16.01 -7.51 20.34
N ASP A 525 -17.01 -7.89 19.57
CA ASP A 525 -16.81 -8.29 18.19
C ASP A 525 -16.32 -7.07 17.43
N LEU A 526 -15.06 -7.08 17.08
CA LEU A 526 -14.46 -6.03 16.26
C LEU A 526 -15.16 -6.02 14.90
N ILE A 527 -15.61 -4.87 14.46
CA ILE A 527 -15.90 -4.68 13.04
C ILE A 527 -14.59 -4.92 12.31
N SER A 528 -14.59 -5.85 11.37
CA SER A 528 -13.45 -6.02 10.50
C SER A 528 -13.54 -5.00 9.37
N GLN A 529 -12.80 -3.92 9.51
CA GLN A 529 -12.65 -2.85 8.53
C GLN A 529 -11.16 -2.54 8.45
N ASN A 530 -10.49 -3.14 7.50
CA ASN A 530 -9.06 -3.01 7.39
C ASN A 530 -8.73 -1.98 6.32
N LYS A 531 -7.72 -1.16 6.55
CA LYS A 531 -7.16 -0.33 5.50
C LYS A 531 -6.14 -1.14 4.72
N PHE A 532 -5.97 -0.83 3.47
CA PHE A 532 -4.95 -1.44 2.62
C PHE A 532 -3.57 -1.33 3.31
N ASN A 533 -2.74 -2.35 3.23
CA ASN A 533 -1.43 -2.48 3.89
C ASN A 533 -1.40 -2.55 5.42
N GLN A 534 -2.54 -2.58 6.10
CA GLN A 534 -2.56 -2.73 7.57
C GLN A 534 -2.74 -4.18 8.03
N LEU A 535 -2.97 -5.10 7.11
CA LEU A 535 -3.24 -6.50 7.38
C LEU A 535 -2.15 -7.38 6.79
N ASP A 536 -1.21 -7.77 7.64
CA ASP A 536 -0.18 -8.72 7.24
C ASP A 536 -0.65 -10.18 7.41
N TRP A 537 -1.50 -10.45 8.39
CA TRP A 537 -1.96 -11.79 8.71
C TRP A 537 -3.26 -11.81 9.53
N PHE A 538 -4.01 -12.92 9.43
CA PHE A 538 -5.13 -13.27 10.29
C PHE A 538 -4.85 -14.52 11.11
N SER A 539 -5.41 -14.61 12.31
CA SER A 539 -5.49 -15.88 13.03
C SER A 539 -6.83 -16.56 12.74
N ILE A 540 -6.78 -17.81 12.34
CA ILE A 540 -7.96 -18.68 12.21
C ILE A 540 -7.91 -19.71 13.31
N ASN A 541 -9.00 -19.78 14.03
CA ASN A 541 -9.09 -20.58 15.26
C ASN A 541 -9.78 -21.95 15.02
N ASN A 542 -10.02 -22.36 13.78
CA ASN A 542 -10.66 -23.63 13.50
C ASN A 542 -9.61 -24.73 13.30
N PRO A 543 -9.73 -25.88 14.00
CA PRO A 543 -8.89 -27.03 13.71
C PRO A 543 -9.27 -27.56 12.32
N LEU A 544 -8.49 -27.21 11.33
CA LEU A 544 -8.61 -27.79 9.99
C LEU A 544 -8.18 -29.26 10.08
N GLY A 545 -8.93 -30.16 9.44
CA GLY A 545 -8.56 -31.56 9.25
C GLY A 545 -7.24 -31.69 8.48
N GLN A 546 -6.62 -32.86 8.50
CA GLN A 546 -5.30 -33.08 7.88
C GLN A 546 -5.27 -32.80 6.36
N ASN A 547 -6.42 -32.79 5.69
CA ASN A 547 -6.58 -32.59 4.25
C ASN A 547 -7.34 -31.30 3.86
N GLU A 548 -7.54 -30.38 4.80
CA GLU A 548 -8.27 -29.14 4.54
C GLU A 548 -7.32 -28.01 4.15
N TYR A 549 -7.61 -27.35 3.04
CA TYR A 549 -6.88 -26.19 2.57
C TYR A 549 -7.70 -24.91 2.70
N ILE A 550 -7.02 -23.80 2.88
CA ILE A 550 -7.63 -22.47 3.01
C ILE A 550 -7.57 -21.77 1.67
N VAL A 551 -8.70 -21.20 1.26
CA VAL A 551 -8.80 -20.37 0.06
C VAL A 551 -9.37 -19.02 0.47
N ILE A 552 -8.79 -17.94 -0.03
CA ILE A 552 -9.32 -16.58 0.12
C ILE A 552 -9.97 -16.20 -1.20
N LYS A 553 -11.22 -15.75 -1.13
CA LYS A 553 -12.04 -15.36 -2.28
C LYS A 553 -12.68 -14.00 -2.02
N ASN A 554 -12.77 -13.14 -3.04
CA ASN A 554 -13.51 -11.87 -2.94
C ASN A 554 -15.02 -12.00 -3.16
N ASP A 555 -15.46 -13.09 -3.73
CA ASP A 555 -16.89 -13.47 -3.86
C ASP A 555 -17.04 -14.97 -3.65
N LEU A 556 -18.19 -15.42 -3.17
CA LEU A 556 -18.47 -16.85 -2.93
C LEU A 556 -18.94 -17.59 -4.18
N LYS A 557 -19.64 -16.88 -5.09
CA LYS A 557 -20.24 -17.46 -6.30
C LYS A 557 -19.33 -17.33 -7.52
N GLU A 558 -18.85 -16.12 -7.78
CA GLU A 558 -18.00 -15.81 -8.94
C GLU A 558 -16.76 -15.03 -8.50
N PRO A 559 -15.76 -15.70 -7.88
CA PRO A 559 -14.59 -15.02 -7.39
C PRO A 559 -13.70 -14.54 -8.55
N THR A 560 -13.51 -13.22 -8.66
CA THR A 560 -12.53 -12.62 -9.57
C THR A 560 -11.12 -12.73 -8.99
N ILE A 561 -11.00 -12.80 -7.66
CA ILE A 561 -9.74 -13.03 -6.93
C ILE A 561 -9.93 -14.27 -6.07
N SER A 562 -9.09 -15.28 -6.30
CA SER A 562 -9.03 -16.49 -5.50
C SER A 562 -7.60 -16.98 -5.40
N PHE A 563 -7.09 -17.18 -4.19
CA PHE A 563 -5.73 -17.63 -3.96
C PHE A 563 -5.57 -18.47 -2.68
N PHE A 564 -4.51 -19.25 -2.64
CA PHE A 564 -4.10 -20.03 -1.47
C PHE A 564 -3.08 -19.23 -0.66
N PRO A 565 -3.44 -18.78 0.55
CA PRO A 565 -2.53 -18.00 1.38
C PRO A 565 -1.44 -18.89 2.00
N GLU A 566 -0.32 -18.29 2.35
CA GLU A 566 0.67 -18.94 3.23
C GLU A 566 0.07 -19.11 4.63
N VAL A 567 0.16 -20.32 5.18
CA VAL A 567 -0.38 -20.67 6.50
C VAL A 567 0.73 -21.16 7.41
N ASP A 568 0.96 -20.46 8.51
CA ASP A 568 1.83 -20.91 9.57
C ASP A 568 1.07 -21.81 10.55
N ASN A 569 1.40 -23.08 10.52
CA ASN A 569 0.81 -24.14 11.37
C ASN A 569 1.54 -24.33 12.69
N SER A 570 2.54 -23.52 13.02
CA SER A 570 3.37 -23.66 14.23
C SER A 570 2.60 -23.42 15.54
N TYR A 571 1.40 -22.82 15.44
CA TYR A 571 0.51 -22.53 16.57
C TYR A 571 -0.83 -23.24 16.38
N GLN A 572 -1.59 -23.44 17.47
CA GLN A 572 -2.96 -23.99 17.39
C GLN A 572 -3.92 -23.05 16.65
N SER A 573 -3.69 -21.74 16.68
CA SER A 573 -4.32 -20.79 15.77
C SER A 573 -3.43 -20.65 14.55
N LYS A 574 -3.92 -21.06 13.38
CA LYS A 574 -3.19 -20.89 12.13
C LYS A 574 -3.11 -19.42 11.79
N LYS A 575 -1.90 -18.93 11.54
CA LYS A 575 -1.70 -17.60 10.97
C LYS A 575 -1.78 -17.69 9.45
N VAL A 576 -2.72 -17.00 8.89
CA VAL A 576 -2.91 -16.88 7.45
C VAL A 576 -2.32 -15.55 7.00
N TYR A 577 -1.26 -15.61 6.22
CA TYR A 577 -0.61 -14.42 5.66
C TYR A 577 -1.33 -14.00 4.40
N LEU A 578 -1.71 -12.74 4.35
CA LEU A 578 -2.50 -12.19 3.23
C LEU A 578 -1.65 -11.78 2.05
N SER A 579 -0.36 -11.89 2.13
CA SER A 579 0.59 -11.47 1.10
C SER A 579 -0.02 -10.46 0.07
N ASN A 580 0.75 -9.79 -0.74
CA ASN A 580 0.33 -8.72 -1.67
C ASN A 580 -0.65 -9.15 -2.79
N GLU A 581 -1.44 -10.20 -2.56
CA GLU A 581 -2.42 -10.72 -3.52
C GLU A 581 -3.78 -10.01 -3.45
N ILE A 582 -4.02 -9.26 -2.36
CA ILE A 582 -5.18 -8.40 -2.26
C ILE A 582 -4.88 -7.12 -3.04
N SER A 583 -5.56 -6.94 -4.15
CA SER A 583 -5.34 -5.82 -5.09
C SER A 583 -6.52 -4.85 -5.17
N SER A 584 -7.66 -5.16 -4.58
CA SER A 584 -8.87 -4.34 -4.65
C SER A 584 -9.55 -4.16 -3.29
N THR A 585 -10.34 -3.10 -3.16
CA THR A 585 -11.24 -2.91 -2.01
C THR A 585 -12.43 -3.86 -2.12
N GLY A 586 -13.00 -4.25 -0.99
CA GLY A 586 -14.17 -5.13 -0.96
C GLY A 586 -14.17 -6.12 0.20
N HIS A 587 -15.01 -7.13 0.08
CA HIS A 587 -15.11 -8.23 1.05
C HIS A 587 -14.23 -9.40 0.62
N TYR A 588 -13.62 -10.06 1.58
CA TYR A 588 -12.80 -11.25 1.36
C TYR A 588 -13.22 -12.36 2.32
N TYR A 589 -13.60 -13.50 1.75
CA TYR A 589 -14.05 -14.69 2.46
C TYR A 589 -12.89 -15.67 2.60
N ILE A 590 -12.61 -16.06 3.81
CA ILE A 590 -11.68 -17.14 4.10
C ILE A 590 -12.51 -18.42 4.20
N THR A 591 -12.31 -19.32 3.26
CA THR A 591 -13.10 -20.56 3.14
C THR A 591 -12.22 -21.79 3.25
N SER A 592 -12.82 -22.88 3.75
CA SER A 592 -12.29 -24.23 3.66
C SER A 592 -13.45 -25.19 3.38
N ASN A 593 -13.31 -26.04 2.35
CA ASN A 593 -14.32 -27.02 1.96
C ASN A 593 -15.76 -26.43 1.96
N ASP A 594 -15.95 -25.28 1.27
CA ASP A 594 -17.20 -24.52 1.15
C ASP A 594 -17.75 -23.91 2.46
N SER A 595 -17.07 -24.10 3.59
CA SER A 595 -17.43 -23.42 4.84
C SER A 595 -16.69 -22.07 4.96
N ILE A 596 -17.39 -21.02 5.38
CA ILE A 596 -16.80 -19.71 5.67
C ILE A 596 -16.17 -19.78 7.06
N LEU A 597 -14.87 -19.71 7.12
CA LEU A 597 -14.11 -19.68 8.38
C LEU A 597 -14.06 -18.27 8.98
N ASN A 598 -13.89 -17.27 8.11
CA ASN A 598 -13.84 -15.87 8.51
C ASN A 598 -14.20 -14.96 7.34
N LEU A 599 -14.51 -13.71 7.64
CA LEU A 599 -14.83 -12.66 6.66
C LEU A 599 -14.15 -11.36 7.11
N PHE A 600 -13.44 -10.73 6.21
CA PHE A 600 -12.86 -9.42 6.44
C PHE A 600 -13.14 -8.48 5.26
N SER A 601 -13.02 -7.19 5.52
CA SER A 601 -13.25 -6.17 4.51
C SER A 601 -12.04 -5.26 4.42
N VAL A 602 -11.73 -4.82 3.20
CA VAL A 602 -10.61 -3.95 2.88
C VAL A 602 -11.12 -2.68 2.22
N ASN A 603 -10.70 -1.54 2.76
CA ASN A 603 -11.00 -0.20 2.25
C ASN A 603 -9.74 0.48 1.73
N GLY A 604 -9.88 1.48 0.89
CA GLY A 604 -8.80 2.37 0.48
C GLY A 604 -8.23 3.18 1.64
N ILE A 605 -7.10 3.82 1.42
CA ILE A 605 -6.47 4.67 2.41
C ILE A 605 -7.21 6.00 2.46
N SER A 606 -7.80 6.35 3.62
CA SER A 606 -8.63 7.55 3.79
C SER A 606 -7.86 8.88 3.59
N ASN A 607 -6.54 8.87 3.66
CA ASN A 607 -5.73 10.09 3.51
C ASN A 607 -5.81 10.71 2.10
N GLU A 608 -6.19 9.92 1.08
CA GLU A 608 -6.38 10.43 -0.28
C GLU A 608 -7.62 11.32 -0.41
N SER A 609 -8.63 11.08 0.43
CA SER A 609 -9.89 11.81 0.41
C SER A 609 -9.78 13.26 0.89
N GLU A 610 -8.72 13.60 1.66
CA GLU A 610 -8.52 14.92 2.25
C GLU A 610 -8.29 16.05 1.22
N MET A 611 -7.92 15.71 -0.02
CA MET A 611 -7.73 16.65 -1.13
C MET A 611 -6.70 17.77 -0.84
N ASP A 612 -5.75 17.54 0.07
CA ASP A 612 -4.71 18.51 0.42
C ASP A 612 -3.47 18.31 -0.47
N PHE A 613 -3.29 19.19 -1.44
CA PHE A 613 -2.22 19.14 -2.44
C PHE A 613 -1.20 20.23 -2.24
N LEU A 614 0.08 19.88 -2.30
CA LEU A 614 1.15 20.85 -2.24
C LEU A 614 1.08 21.81 -3.45
N SER A 615 0.97 23.10 -3.22
CA SER A 615 1.09 24.11 -4.26
C SER A 615 2.54 24.21 -4.73
N LYS A 616 2.77 24.73 -5.97
CA LYS A 616 4.14 24.92 -6.47
C LYS A 616 5.02 25.77 -5.57
N LYS A 617 4.43 26.77 -4.92
CA LYS A 617 5.17 27.65 -3.98
C LYS A 617 5.60 26.85 -2.75
N GLN A 618 4.69 26.07 -2.15
CA GLN A 618 4.99 25.25 -0.98
C GLN A 618 6.09 24.21 -1.30
N ILE A 619 5.98 23.52 -2.44
CA ILE A 619 6.99 22.52 -2.82
C ILE A 619 8.37 23.16 -3.02
N ASN A 620 8.44 24.30 -3.73
CA ASN A 620 9.70 25.01 -3.92
C ASN A 620 10.29 25.51 -2.59
N THR A 621 9.45 25.95 -1.66
CA THR A 621 9.92 26.33 -0.31
C THR A 621 10.44 25.13 0.47
N GLU A 622 9.77 23.99 0.42
CA GLU A 622 10.22 22.75 1.06
C GLU A 622 11.53 22.23 0.45
N ILE A 623 11.62 22.16 -0.90
CA ILE A 623 12.84 21.77 -1.61
C ILE A 623 14.03 22.66 -1.22
N ASN A 624 13.81 23.97 -1.12
CA ASN A 624 14.87 24.92 -0.74
C ASN A 624 15.26 24.76 0.74
N ASN A 625 14.30 24.60 1.63
CA ASN A 625 14.55 24.38 3.06
C ASN A 625 15.34 23.10 3.32
N LEU A 626 15.08 22.05 2.55
CA LEU A 626 15.75 20.76 2.62
C LEU A 626 17.09 20.72 1.83
N LYS A 627 17.46 21.84 1.17
CA LYS A 627 18.67 21.94 0.30
C LYS A 627 18.70 20.92 -0.83
N LEU A 628 17.51 20.56 -1.35
CA LEU A 628 17.33 19.60 -2.45
C LEU A 628 17.17 20.28 -3.81
N SER A 629 17.35 21.60 -3.91
CA SER A 629 17.12 22.37 -5.14
C SER A 629 18.01 21.99 -6.32
N GLU A 630 19.16 21.37 -6.07
CA GLU A 630 20.06 20.84 -7.11
C GLU A 630 19.61 19.45 -7.60
N SER A 631 18.90 18.68 -6.75
CA SER A 631 18.55 17.29 -7.01
C SER A 631 17.07 17.08 -7.36
N VAL A 632 16.18 18.00 -6.98
CA VAL A 632 14.73 17.87 -7.24
C VAL A 632 14.22 19.09 -7.99
N SER A 633 13.55 18.84 -9.12
CA SER A 633 12.95 19.91 -9.94
C SER A 633 11.49 19.59 -10.27
N ILE A 634 10.65 20.64 -10.30
CA ILE A 634 9.24 20.51 -10.68
C ILE A 634 9.06 20.98 -12.10
N TRP A 635 8.39 20.16 -12.86
CA TRP A 635 8.11 20.42 -14.25
C TRP A 635 6.68 20.89 -14.48
N ASN A 636 6.50 21.72 -15.52
CA ASN A 636 5.21 22.20 -15.98
C ASN A 636 5.01 21.80 -17.44
N LEU A 637 4.06 20.92 -17.70
CA LEU A 637 3.73 20.44 -19.03
C LEU A 637 3.16 21.53 -19.98
N ASN A 638 2.71 22.67 -19.46
CA ASN A 638 2.15 23.75 -20.25
C ASN A 638 3.19 24.56 -21.05
N LYS A 639 4.46 24.29 -20.87
CA LYS A 639 5.53 24.79 -21.77
C LYS A 639 6.06 23.57 -22.50
N ASN A 640 5.97 23.54 -23.82
CA ASN A 640 6.51 22.52 -24.76
C ASN A 640 8.04 22.25 -24.58
N GLU A 641 8.58 22.45 -23.42
CA GLU A 641 9.97 22.20 -23.07
C GLU A 641 10.09 20.86 -22.35
N TYR A 642 10.22 19.78 -23.12
CA TYR A 642 10.75 18.53 -22.57
C TYR A 642 12.14 18.78 -21.94
N PRO A 643 12.55 18.03 -20.88
CA PRO A 643 13.84 18.26 -20.25
C PRO A 643 14.95 18.15 -21.26
N LYS A 644 15.44 19.27 -21.71
CA LYS A 644 16.62 19.34 -22.60
C LYS A 644 17.82 18.62 -21.99
N ILE A 645 17.88 18.55 -20.67
CA ILE A 645 19.00 17.97 -19.91
C ILE A 645 19.15 16.47 -20.17
N ILE A 646 18.07 15.70 -20.23
CA ILE A 646 18.17 14.24 -20.47
C ILE A 646 18.30 13.95 -21.97
N THR A 647 17.64 14.70 -22.83
CA THR A 647 17.76 14.52 -24.29
C THR A 647 19.12 15.01 -24.83
N GLN A 648 19.75 16.01 -24.21
CA GLN A 648 21.07 16.49 -24.63
C GLN A 648 22.21 15.54 -24.24
N ASN A 649 22.15 14.92 -23.05
CA ASN A 649 23.19 13.98 -22.60
C ASN A 649 23.17 12.62 -23.31
N TYR A 650 22.04 12.26 -23.94
CA TYR A 650 21.90 10.98 -24.65
C TYR A 650 21.75 11.13 -26.16
N LYS A 651 21.78 12.36 -26.71
CA LYS A 651 21.69 12.57 -28.14
C LYS A 651 22.99 12.19 -28.80
N ASN A 652 23.00 11.10 -29.55
CA ASN A 652 24.13 10.72 -30.38
C ASN A 652 24.43 11.84 -31.36
N ILE A 653 25.72 12.20 -31.52
CA ILE A 653 26.10 13.21 -32.54
C ILE A 653 25.96 12.56 -33.91
N GLU A 654 24.98 12.98 -34.67
CA GLU A 654 24.70 12.46 -36.01
C GLU A 654 25.57 13.17 -37.04
N TYR A 655 26.34 12.41 -37.81
CA TYR A 655 27.28 12.94 -38.81
C TYR A 655 26.75 12.90 -40.24
N TRP A 656 25.56 12.39 -40.52
CA TRP A 656 25.02 12.24 -41.87
C TRP A 656 25.00 13.56 -42.65
N LYS A 657 24.77 14.72 -42.00
CA LYS A 657 24.78 16.05 -42.61
C LYS A 657 26.12 16.41 -43.21
N TYR A 658 27.21 16.06 -42.55
CA TYR A 658 28.57 16.31 -43.04
C TYR A 658 28.90 15.46 -44.27
N PHE A 659 28.39 14.23 -44.33
CA PHE A 659 28.58 13.37 -45.51
C PHE A 659 27.79 13.87 -46.72
N ILE A 660 26.58 14.45 -46.55
CA ILE A 660 25.86 15.12 -47.64
C ILE A 660 26.65 16.33 -48.11
N LEU A 661 27.17 17.18 -47.20
CA LEU A 661 27.96 18.37 -47.55
C LEU A 661 29.24 17.98 -48.29
N LEU A 662 29.90 16.92 -47.86
CA LEU A 662 31.07 16.36 -48.52
C LEU A 662 30.74 15.90 -49.97
N GLY A 663 29.62 15.22 -50.16
CA GLY A 663 29.13 14.85 -51.47
C GLY A 663 28.91 16.07 -52.38
N LEU A 664 28.29 17.11 -51.86
CA LEU A 664 28.06 18.35 -52.57
C LEU A 664 29.37 19.03 -53.04
N ILE A 665 30.39 19.00 -52.16
CA ILE A 665 31.75 19.48 -52.49
C ILE A 665 32.35 18.67 -53.65
N PHE A 666 32.25 17.35 -53.65
CA PHE A 666 32.75 16.53 -54.76
C PHE A 666 32.02 16.79 -56.09
N LEU A 667 30.72 17.05 -56.04
CA LEU A 667 29.93 17.44 -57.21
C LEU A 667 30.37 18.80 -57.78
N ILE A 668 30.63 19.80 -56.92
CA ILE A 668 31.16 21.10 -57.32
C ILE A 668 32.57 20.94 -57.94
N LEU A 669 33.44 20.12 -57.32
CA LEU A 669 34.77 19.84 -57.84
C LEU A 669 34.71 19.18 -59.25
N GLU A 670 33.82 18.23 -59.48
CA GLU A 670 33.57 17.64 -60.79
C GLU A 670 33.21 18.72 -61.82
N MET A 671 32.27 19.60 -61.49
CA MET A 671 31.87 20.69 -62.38
C MET A 671 33.04 21.62 -62.74
N ILE A 672 33.89 21.98 -61.78
CA ILE A 672 35.07 22.80 -61.97
C ILE A 672 36.10 22.09 -62.87
N ILE A 673 36.35 20.78 -62.66
CA ILE A 673 37.27 19.99 -63.47
C ILE A 673 36.79 19.90 -64.88
N ILE A 674 35.50 19.70 -65.11
CA ILE A 674 34.90 19.64 -66.45
C ILE A 674 35.07 21.00 -67.17
N LYS A 675 34.82 22.10 -66.44
CA LYS A 675 34.86 23.49 -67.02
C LYS A 675 36.28 24.02 -67.22
N LYS A 676 37.25 23.74 -66.30
CA LYS A 676 38.61 24.30 -66.35
C LYS A 676 39.59 23.50 -67.24
N ILE A 677 39.29 22.21 -67.46
CA ILE A 677 40.15 21.34 -68.26
C ILE A 677 39.49 21.03 -69.62
N ALA A 678 38.32 21.70 -69.92
CA ALA A 678 37.80 21.74 -71.25
C ALA A 678 38.67 22.74 -72.05
#